data_1983d4350ace00398d62456dc30f3e18
#
_entry.id   1983d4350ace00398d62456dc30f3e18
#
_cell.length_a   1.000
_cell.length_b   1.000
_cell.length_c   1.000
_cell.angle_alpha   90.00
_cell.angle_beta   90.00
_cell.angle_gamma   90.00
#
_symmetry.space_group_name_H-M   'P 1'
#
loop_
_entity.id
_entity.type
_entity.pdbx_description
1 polymer ?
#
loop_
_entity_poly.entity_id
_entity_poly.type
_entity_poly.pdbx_seq_one_letter_code
_entity_poly.pdbx_strand_id
1 'polypeptide(L)'
;MRIKILGIAMTNQNQKYRGILEVLKNSSCEEIEAFVTSRFHQNLAFFQADYPNLFERLQQPAKEYQLYIGKEGINILNFAQNSFLFPLIDGKSSMIEVHQNCAYNPPINEKWNRIYGTRAEMMNEKFPYSSILVNGILEFAIDNGGVTAYHLPSDFLPSLNLFGLGGGIFLQILAENYTMIHNFFIFEESFDLFRIACFFVDFALLFSKTEHRAGYIFLESMMHRDYINHFFLTRKISTSIVRFELMMYQTPLNQSVRGIVFEMHSQILRGWGTFEDEMRGIVNKLSFPLAPMLLEPKRVNAPICVIANGPSLDFLLPFIKQNQHKMILFSCGTALKPLLKAGITPDFQIEIERHDYLDEVLKAAPLGEIPLLCATVLDKKAKSLAKEIYLFERDGSSAANLNAPRFKVRFTAPLVGNAGASLASYLGSDVILCGLDCGYKKGAKKHAQNSYYEEEEARIPEDAYPVAGNFSEDIYSDALYSLSRTALEEAFRALKPFNILNLNDGAKITGAQAVHYQDFELKPIDKAQEIKNLKSLFKDPLQGDFYTKETQKYFFEILAFKNKIQDSFKVKVESKKSLFIALDKIFEIISKEGQNNPFIGILFGGTLSHFLYAIALASLHLPHNNMQNLWQKAQALYIEGIEAMITYLREVLLSKVEH
;
A
#
# COMPACT_ATOMS: atom_id res chain seq x y z
N MET A 1 19.25 8.35 -36.31
CA MET A 1 19.05 9.53 -37.18
C MET A 1 19.12 10.76 -36.29
N ARG A 2 20.22 11.51 -36.29
CA ARG A 2 20.39 12.72 -35.50
C ARG A 2 19.67 13.86 -36.21
N ILE A 3 18.55 14.34 -35.65
CA ILE A 3 17.90 15.55 -36.14
C ILE A 3 18.63 16.75 -35.53
N LYS A 4 19.29 17.51 -36.40
CA LYS A 4 19.82 18.82 -36.09
C LYS A 4 18.65 19.75 -35.74
N ILE A 5 18.63 20.24 -34.50
CA ILE A 5 17.78 21.37 -34.12
C ILE A 5 18.32 22.59 -34.89
N LEU A 6 17.59 23.01 -35.89
CA LEU A 6 17.81 24.29 -36.55
C LEU A 6 17.57 25.39 -35.51
N GLY A 7 18.66 26.06 -35.15
CA GLY A 7 18.65 27.24 -34.30
C GLY A 7 17.81 28.35 -34.93
N ILE A 8 16.67 28.64 -34.32
CA ILE A 8 16.09 29.96 -34.38
C ILE A 8 17.03 30.84 -33.55
N ALA A 9 17.76 31.70 -34.20
CA ALA A 9 18.68 32.62 -33.59
C ALA A 9 17.96 33.41 -32.49
N MET A 10 18.29 33.14 -31.24
CA MET A 10 17.96 34.01 -30.12
C MET A 10 18.79 35.27 -30.22
N THR A 11 18.28 36.29 -30.87
CA THR A 11 18.71 37.66 -30.67
C THR A 11 18.10 38.15 -29.38
N ASN A 12 18.80 37.91 -28.27
CA ASN A 12 18.89 38.77 -27.09
C ASN A 12 19.61 38.02 -25.95
N GLN A 13 20.93 38.13 -25.94
CA GLN A 13 21.81 37.55 -24.92
C GLN A 13 21.79 38.28 -23.56
N ASN A 14 20.77 39.08 -23.21
CA ASN A 14 20.70 39.82 -21.95
C ASN A 14 19.31 39.89 -21.28
N GLN A 15 18.38 39.00 -21.55
CA GLN A 15 17.24 38.86 -20.66
C GLN A 15 17.62 37.90 -19.52
N LYS A 16 17.93 38.49 -18.32
CA LYS A 16 17.97 37.75 -17.06
C LYS A 16 16.73 36.89 -16.97
N TYR A 17 16.90 35.57 -16.80
CA TYR A 17 15.76 34.65 -16.65
C TYR A 17 14.90 35.11 -15.48
N ARG A 18 13.71 35.62 -15.75
CA ARG A 18 12.74 36.02 -14.75
C ARG A 18 11.89 34.79 -14.39
N GLY A 19 11.84 34.46 -13.11
CA GLY A 19 10.91 33.41 -12.63
C GLY A 19 9.46 33.78 -12.89
N ILE A 20 8.58 32.78 -12.97
CA ILE A 20 7.17 33.00 -13.29
C ILE A 20 6.49 34.03 -12.38
N LEU A 21 6.77 34.02 -11.08
CA LEU A 21 6.17 34.97 -10.14
C LEU A 21 6.60 36.43 -10.42
N GLU A 22 7.84 36.65 -10.83
CA GLU A 22 8.35 37.97 -11.20
C GLU A 22 7.59 38.51 -12.41
N VAL A 23 7.38 37.67 -13.44
CA VAL A 23 6.62 38.04 -14.63
C VAL A 23 5.18 38.37 -14.28
N LEU A 24 4.48 37.45 -13.58
CA LEU A 24 3.05 37.58 -13.32
C LEU A 24 2.69 38.74 -12.37
N LYS A 25 3.61 39.17 -11.51
CA LYS A 25 3.38 40.25 -10.54
C LYS A 25 3.82 41.66 -11.02
N ASN A 26 4.83 41.73 -11.89
CA ASN A 26 5.52 42.96 -12.17
C ASN A 26 5.41 43.39 -13.64
N SER A 27 4.70 42.63 -14.51
CA SER A 27 4.53 42.96 -15.92
C SER A 27 3.14 43.54 -16.23
N SER A 28 2.99 44.22 -17.33
CA SER A 28 1.69 44.66 -17.86
C SER A 28 0.86 43.46 -18.36
N CYS A 29 -0.46 43.63 -18.51
CA CYS A 29 -1.32 42.58 -19.08
C CYS A 29 -0.81 42.11 -20.46
N GLU A 30 -0.38 43.01 -21.31
CA GLU A 30 0.12 42.69 -22.66
C GLU A 30 1.44 41.89 -22.60
N GLU A 31 2.33 42.20 -21.68
CA GLU A 31 3.57 41.44 -21.46
C GLU A 31 3.27 40.03 -20.89
N ILE A 32 2.30 39.95 -19.98
CA ILE A 32 1.83 38.65 -19.45
C ILE A 32 1.20 37.79 -20.54
N GLU A 33 0.32 38.37 -21.38
CA GLU A 33 -0.31 37.66 -22.51
C GLU A 33 0.76 37.16 -23.50
N ALA A 34 1.74 37.98 -23.82
CA ALA A 34 2.85 37.58 -24.70
C ALA A 34 3.67 36.44 -24.11
N PHE A 35 3.99 36.52 -22.81
CA PHE A 35 4.74 35.47 -22.10
C PHE A 35 3.98 34.13 -22.06
N VAL A 36 2.73 34.13 -21.60
CA VAL A 36 1.95 32.88 -21.49
C VAL A 36 1.63 32.26 -22.85
N THR A 37 1.38 33.09 -23.88
CA THR A 37 1.19 32.62 -25.26
C THR A 37 2.48 31.97 -25.80
N SER A 38 3.64 32.58 -25.58
CA SER A 38 4.93 31.99 -25.95
C SER A 38 5.13 30.61 -25.25
N ARG A 39 4.83 30.54 -23.94
CA ARG A 39 4.90 29.29 -23.17
C ARG A 39 3.98 28.19 -23.72
N PHE A 40 2.76 28.55 -24.08
CA PHE A 40 1.81 27.62 -24.68
C PHE A 40 2.35 27.03 -26.00
N HIS A 41 2.94 27.87 -26.87
CA HIS A 41 3.54 27.39 -28.12
C HIS A 41 4.78 26.50 -27.86
N GLN A 42 5.60 26.79 -26.86
CA GLN A 42 6.71 25.91 -26.45
C GLN A 42 6.20 24.53 -26.02
N ASN A 43 5.14 24.47 -25.23
CA ASN A 43 4.53 23.21 -24.81
C ASN A 43 3.88 22.47 -25.99
N LEU A 44 3.24 23.18 -26.93
CA LEU A 44 2.72 22.55 -28.17
C LEU A 44 3.84 21.85 -28.95
N ALA A 45 5.00 22.51 -29.12
CA ALA A 45 6.15 21.91 -29.79
C ALA A 45 6.69 20.69 -29.03
N PHE A 46 6.76 20.77 -27.70
CA PHE A 46 7.16 19.64 -26.85
C PHE A 46 6.20 18.45 -26.98
N PHE A 47 4.89 18.67 -26.87
CA PHE A 47 3.91 17.61 -27.00
C PHE A 47 3.77 17.05 -28.42
N GLN A 48 4.01 17.86 -29.44
CA GLN A 48 4.00 17.37 -30.83
C GLN A 48 5.07 16.30 -31.07
N ALA A 49 6.24 16.44 -30.43
CA ALA A 49 7.35 15.51 -30.58
C ALA A 49 7.11 14.18 -29.87
N ASP A 50 6.58 14.22 -28.65
CA ASP A 50 6.53 13.07 -27.74
C ASP A 50 5.10 12.53 -27.51
N TYR A 51 4.07 13.37 -27.68
CA TYR A 51 2.65 13.06 -27.37
C TYR A 51 1.69 13.58 -28.43
N PRO A 52 1.70 13.06 -29.67
CA PRO A 52 0.93 13.62 -30.80
C PRO A 52 -0.58 13.70 -30.55
N ASN A 53 -1.18 12.71 -29.89
CA ASN A 53 -2.62 12.75 -29.56
C ASN A 53 -2.97 13.89 -28.59
N LEU A 54 -2.07 14.22 -27.67
CA LEU A 54 -2.25 15.33 -26.73
C LEU A 54 -2.10 16.66 -27.46
N PHE A 55 -1.13 16.77 -28.37
CA PHE A 55 -0.93 17.93 -29.22
C PHE A 55 -2.19 18.25 -30.06
N GLU A 56 -2.80 17.27 -30.71
CA GLU A 56 -4.03 17.45 -31.49
C GLU A 56 -5.19 17.96 -30.61
N ARG A 57 -5.33 17.41 -29.41
CA ARG A 57 -6.38 17.83 -28.48
C ARG A 57 -6.16 19.25 -27.95
N LEU A 58 -4.92 19.70 -27.72
CA LEU A 58 -4.61 21.03 -27.26
C LEU A 58 -4.97 22.14 -28.27
N GLN A 59 -5.07 21.81 -29.56
CA GLN A 59 -5.48 22.73 -30.61
C GLN A 59 -7.01 22.92 -30.72
N GLN A 60 -7.79 22.08 -30.07
CA GLN A 60 -9.24 22.20 -30.07
C GLN A 60 -9.72 23.34 -29.16
N PRO A 61 -10.86 23.97 -29.41
CA PRO A 61 -11.40 25.03 -28.57
C PRO A 61 -11.70 24.52 -27.15
N ALA A 62 -11.59 25.44 -26.17
CA ALA A 62 -12.01 25.18 -24.81
C ALA A 62 -13.53 24.95 -24.74
N LYS A 63 -13.97 24.06 -23.82
CA LYS A 63 -15.38 23.71 -23.66
C LYS A 63 -16.01 24.31 -22.40
N GLU A 64 -15.23 24.43 -21.33
CA GLU A 64 -15.73 24.79 -20.01
C GLU A 64 -14.92 25.90 -19.34
N TYR A 65 -13.59 25.85 -19.45
CA TYR A 65 -12.70 26.80 -18.78
C TYR A 65 -11.79 27.53 -19.76
N GLN A 66 -11.56 28.84 -19.47
CA GLN A 66 -10.64 29.67 -20.22
C GLN A 66 -9.74 30.49 -19.30
N LEU A 67 -8.50 30.72 -19.75
CA LEU A 67 -7.60 31.67 -19.11
C LEU A 67 -8.15 33.09 -19.27
N TYR A 68 -8.23 33.82 -18.15
CA TYR A 68 -8.62 35.22 -18.08
C TYR A 68 -7.42 36.06 -17.66
N ILE A 69 -7.13 37.12 -18.42
CA ILE A 69 -6.13 38.16 -18.09
C ILE A 69 -6.82 39.49 -18.28
N GLY A 70 -7.00 40.26 -17.22
CA GLY A 70 -7.75 41.50 -17.25
C GLY A 70 -7.51 42.39 -16.05
N LYS A 71 -8.43 43.35 -15.84
CA LYS A 71 -8.33 44.35 -14.77
C LYS A 71 -8.31 43.75 -13.36
N GLU A 72 -8.97 42.63 -13.17
CA GLU A 72 -9.00 41.87 -11.93
C GLU A 72 -7.72 41.08 -11.70
N GLY A 73 -6.85 40.99 -12.69
CA GLY A 73 -5.64 40.19 -12.70
C GLY A 73 -5.81 38.91 -13.52
N ILE A 74 -5.04 37.86 -13.17
CA ILE A 74 -5.06 36.55 -13.86
C ILE A 74 -6.01 35.63 -13.11
N ASN A 75 -6.91 34.93 -13.83
CA ASN A 75 -7.83 33.96 -13.25
C ASN A 75 -8.25 32.91 -14.30
N ILE A 76 -9.07 31.97 -13.92
CA ILE A 76 -9.69 30.97 -14.78
C ILE A 76 -11.19 31.22 -14.77
N LEU A 77 -11.77 31.46 -15.95
CA LEU A 77 -13.19 31.67 -16.13
C LEU A 77 -13.88 30.34 -16.48
N ASN A 78 -14.88 29.95 -15.70
CA ASN A 78 -15.82 28.89 -16.04
C ASN A 78 -16.99 29.49 -16.83
N PHE A 79 -17.14 29.11 -18.09
CA PHE A 79 -18.19 29.64 -18.97
C PHE A 79 -19.59 29.25 -18.53
N ALA A 80 -19.76 27.99 -18.10
CA ALA A 80 -21.07 27.46 -17.75
C ALA A 80 -21.66 28.15 -16.52
N GLN A 81 -20.80 28.51 -15.58
CA GLN A 81 -21.17 29.14 -14.32
C GLN A 81 -21.02 30.67 -14.35
N ASN A 82 -20.38 31.21 -15.37
CA ASN A 82 -19.98 32.61 -15.47
C ASN A 82 -19.28 33.11 -14.19
N SER A 83 -18.35 32.30 -13.68
CA SER A 83 -17.64 32.55 -12.42
C SER A 83 -16.16 32.28 -12.55
N PHE A 84 -15.36 32.92 -11.71
CA PHE A 84 -13.94 32.63 -11.61
C PHE A 84 -13.69 31.42 -10.70
N LEU A 85 -12.70 30.61 -11.06
CA LEU A 85 -12.26 29.47 -10.26
C LEU A 85 -11.62 29.94 -8.94
N PHE A 86 -10.84 31.02 -8.97
CA PHE A 86 -10.24 31.62 -7.79
C PHE A 86 -11.04 32.87 -7.37
N PRO A 87 -11.35 33.03 -6.05
CA PRO A 87 -12.14 34.16 -5.59
C PRO A 87 -11.43 35.50 -5.84
N LEU A 88 -12.23 36.53 -6.00
CA LEU A 88 -11.75 37.91 -5.99
C LEU A 88 -11.71 38.42 -4.54
N ILE A 89 -10.54 38.93 -4.12
CA ILE A 89 -10.34 39.60 -2.84
C ILE A 89 -10.10 41.07 -3.14
N ASP A 90 -10.93 41.96 -2.60
CA ASP A 90 -10.91 43.38 -2.88
C ASP A 90 -10.88 43.72 -4.40
N GLY A 91 -11.66 42.94 -5.16
CA GLY A 91 -11.77 43.09 -6.62
C GLY A 91 -10.56 42.59 -7.42
N LYS A 92 -9.61 41.89 -6.79
CA LYS A 92 -8.45 41.28 -7.44
C LYS A 92 -8.45 39.77 -7.32
N SER A 93 -7.96 39.09 -8.35
CA SER A 93 -7.83 37.62 -8.35
C SER A 93 -6.83 37.15 -7.31
N SER A 94 -7.22 36.13 -6.54
CA SER A 94 -6.33 35.47 -5.56
C SER A 94 -5.46 34.36 -6.17
N MET A 95 -5.56 34.09 -7.46
CA MET A 95 -4.92 32.92 -8.09
C MET A 95 -3.42 32.87 -7.84
N ILE A 96 -2.69 33.96 -8.06
CA ILE A 96 -1.22 33.98 -7.90
C ILE A 96 -0.82 33.77 -6.45
N GLU A 97 -1.54 34.43 -5.50
CA GLU A 97 -1.26 34.29 -4.07
C GLU A 97 -1.52 32.88 -3.55
N VAL A 98 -2.62 32.26 -3.99
CA VAL A 98 -2.95 30.87 -3.63
C VAL A 98 -1.85 29.93 -4.08
N HIS A 99 -1.43 30.01 -5.34
CA HIS A 99 -0.37 29.19 -5.87
C HIS A 99 0.98 29.42 -5.19
N GLN A 100 1.33 30.69 -4.95
CA GLN A 100 2.53 31.06 -4.25
C GLN A 100 2.55 30.52 -2.82
N ASN A 101 1.44 30.69 -2.10
CA ASN A 101 1.33 30.19 -0.73
C ASN A 101 1.46 28.66 -0.67
N CYS A 102 0.83 27.92 -1.58
CA CYS A 102 1.01 26.47 -1.68
C CYS A 102 2.46 26.07 -1.94
N ALA A 103 3.23 26.85 -2.71
CA ALA A 103 4.61 26.53 -3.00
C ALA A 103 5.55 26.74 -1.81
N TYR A 104 5.35 27.82 -1.06
CA TYR A 104 6.26 28.22 0.01
C TYR A 104 5.80 27.80 1.41
N ASN A 105 4.49 27.58 1.61
CA ASN A 105 3.91 27.16 2.88
C ASN A 105 3.05 25.88 2.71
N PRO A 106 3.64 24.76 2.22
CA PRO A 106 2.88 23.56 2.01
C PRO A 106 2.40 22.98 3.34
N PRO A 107 1.21 22.37 3.38
CA PRO A 107 0.79 21.58 4.54
C PRO A 107 1.76 20.41 4.70
N ILE A 108 2.49 20.41 5.82
CA ILE A 108 3.48 19.38 6.13
C ILE A 108 2.78 18.23 6.80
N ASN A 109 2.87 17.04 6.24
CA ASN A 109 2.52 15.84 6.96
C ASN A 109 3.67 15.47 7.92
N GLU A 110 3.58 15.91 9.17
CA GLU A 110 4.61 15.71 10.19
C GLU A 110 4.94 14.25 10.48
N LYS A 111 4.02 13.32 10.23
CA LYS A 111 4.23 11.88 10.48
C LYS A 111 5.41 11.31 9.69
N TRP A 112 5.74 11.91 8.54
CA TRP A 112 6.79 11.45 7.63
C TRP A 112 8.14 12.16 7.84
N ASN A 113 8.20 13.10 8.76
CA ASN A 113 9.29 14.07 8.86
C ASN A 113 10.26 13.80 10.01
N ARG A 114 10.08 12.72 10.79
CA ARG A 114 10.91 12.44 11.97
C ARG A 114 11.76 11.20 11.73
N ILE A 115 13.05 11.27 12.12
CA ILE A 115 13.92 10.09 12.17
C ILE A 115 13.45 9.16 13.29
N TYR A 116 13.13 9.71 14.47
CA TYR A 116 12.67 8.95 15.64
C TYR A 116 11.16 8.95 15.80
N GLY A 117 10.66 7.92 16.45
CA GLY A 117 9.24 7.71 16.71
C GLY A 117 8.45 7.48 15.41
N THR A 118 9.16 7.18 14.35
CA THR A 118 8.60 6.72 13.08
C THR A 118 8.66 5.20 13.03
N ARG A 119 8.01 4.62 12.04
CA ARG A 119 8.11 3.18 11.74
C ARG A 119 9.49 2.76 11.20
N ALA A 120 10.45 3.67 11.10
CA ALA A 120 11.79 3.37 10.64
C ALA A 120 12.64 2.74 11.75
N GLU A 121 12.48 3.19 13.00
CA GLU A 121 13.21 2.62 14.14
C GLU A 121 12.65 1.26 14.53
N MET A 122 13.52 0.29 14.76
CA MET A 122 13.17 -1.08 15.15
C MET A 122 13.71 -1.41 16.54
N MET A 123 12.88 -2.10 17.35
CA MET A 123 13.31 -2.60 18.64
C MET A 123 14.27 -3.78 18.46
N ASN A 124 15.53 -3.66 18.91
CA ASN A 124 16.57 -4.68 18.77
C ASN A 124 16.16 -6.06 19.33
N GLU A 125 15.45 -6.09 20.44
CA GLU A 125 14.98 -7.34 21.05
C GLU A 125 13.98 -8.11 20.20
N LYS A 126 13.13 -7.38 19.49
CA LYS A 126 12.10 -7.96 18.60
C LYS A 126 12.64 -8.28 17.21
N PHE A 127 13.59 -7.48 16.73
CA PHE A 127 14.09 -7.50 15.36
C PHE A 127 15.63 -7.53 15.33
N PRO A 128 16.27 -8.57 15.93
CA PRO A 128 17.73 -8.57 16.15
C PRO A 128 18.57 -8.51 14.89
N TYR A 129 18.04 -8.95 13.76
CA TYR A 129 18.73 -8.92 12.47
C TYR A 129 18.34 -7.72 11.61
N SER A 130 17.04 -7.41 11.54
CA SER A 130 16.54 -6.26 10.77
C SER A 130 16.99 -4.93 11.35
N SER A 131 17.12 -4.83 12.69
CA SER A 131 17.60 -3.61 13.38
C SER A 131 19.06 -3.28 13.06
N ILE A 132 19.93 -4.26 12.79
CA ILE A 132 21.31 -4.02 12.34
C ILE A 132 21.32 -3.08 11.13
N LEU A 133 20.47 -3.38 10.16
CA LEU A 133 20.33 -2.59 8.93
C LEU A 133 19.71 -1.23 9.20
N VAL A 134 18.53 -1.21 9.81
CA VAL A 134 17.68 -0.02 9.94
C VAL A 134 18.25 0.96 10.96
N ASN A 135 18.47 0.49 12.20
CA ASN A 135 18.95 1.37 13.27
C ASN A 135 20.38 1.85 13.02
N GLY A 136 21.24 1.01 12.43
CA GLY A 136 22.60 1.42 12.07
C GLY A 136 22.66 2.58 11.07
N ILE A 137 21.66 2.73 10.18
CA ILE A 137 21.51 3.91 9.31
C ILE A 137 21.05 5.13 10.10
N LEU A 138 20.07 4.95 10.99
CA LEU A 138 19.52 6.06 11.77
C LEU A 138 20.57 6.61 12.75
N GLU A 139 21.30 5.75 13.44
CA GLU A 139 22.42 6.10 14.32
C GLU A 139 23.51 6.86 13.54
N PHE A 140 23.90 6.33 12.38
CA PHE A 140 24.84 7.03 11.51
C PHE A 140 24.38 8.43 11.15
N ALA A 141 23.09 8.61 10.80
CA ALA A 141 22.56 9.93 10.44
C ALA A 141 22.66 10.90 11.62
N ILE A 142 22.36 10.46 12.82
CA ILE A 142 22.44 11.29 14.04
C ILE A 142 23.86 11.69 14.35
N ASP A 143 24.79 10.72 14.34
CA ASP A 143 26.21 10.95 14.63
C ASP A 143 26.88 11.89 13.63
N ASN A 144 26.31 12.01 12.42
CA ASN A 144 26.82 12.87 11.35
C ASN A 144 26.01 14.16 11.13
N GLY A 145 25.35 14.64 12.19
CA GLY A 145 24.65 15.93 12.17
C GLY A 145 23.25 15.88 11.56
N GLY A 146 22.65 14.72 11.48
CA GLY A 146 21.25 14.55 11.11
C GLY A 146 20.33 15.25 12.10
N VAL A 147 19.31 15.94 11.59
CA VAL A 147 18.32 16.62 12.40
C VAL A 147 17.11 15.71 12.66
N THR A 148 16.54 15.82 13.85
CA THR A 148 15.36 15.00 14.22
C THR A 148 14.07 15.43 13.53
N ALA A 149 14.03 16.68 13.01
CA ALA A 149 12.91 17.20 12.24
C ALA A 149 13.33 17.47 10.80
N TYR A 150 12.50 17.07 9.85
CA TYR A 150 12.74 17.24 8.43
C TYR A 150 12.59 18.71 8.04
N HIS A 151 13.65 19.28 7.50
CA HIS A 151 13.60 20.56 6.81
C HIS A 151 13.64 20.31 5.30
N LEU A 152 12.75 20.96 4.54
CA LEU A 152 12.77 20.88 3.08
C LEU A 152 14.16 21.23 2.56
N PRO A 153 14.84 20.31 1.87
CA PRO A 153 15.97 20.73 1.06
C PRO A 153 15.45 21.62 -0.07
N SER A 154 16.16 22.70 -0.33
CA SER A 154 15.78 23.66 -1.37
C SER A 154 15.98 23.17 -2.80
N ASP A 155 16.61 22.00 -2.98
CA ASP A 155 17.12 21.52 -4.26
C ASP A 155 16.60 20.12 -4.66
N PHE A 156 16.00 19.37 -3.74
CA PHE A 156 15.53 18.02 -3.99
C PHE A 156 14.14 17.78 -3.41
N LEU A 157 13.21 17.35 -4.25
CA LEU A 157 11.85 16.97 -3.87
C LEU A 157 11.65 15.47 -4.11
N PRO A 158 11.49 14.65 -3.05
CA PRO A 158 11.37 13.20 -3.21
C PRO A 158 10.10 12.76 -3.94
N SER A 159 8.95 13.32 -3.58
CA SER A 159 7.67 12.97 -4.19
C SER A 159 6.65 14.10 -4.06
N LEU A 160 5.80 14.22 -5.08
CA LEU A 160 4.72 15.21 -5.18
C LEU A 160 3.43 14.49 -5.61
N ASN A 161 2.33 14.70 -4.89
CA ASN A 161 0.98 14.34 -5.31
C ASN A 161 0.14 15.61 -5.48
N LEU A 162 -0.46 15.79 -6.65
CA LEU A 162 -1.27 16.95 -6.97
C LEU A 162 -2.63 16.51 -7.57
N PHE A 163 -3.71 17.02 -6.97
CA PHE A 163 -5.09 16.75 -7.39
C PHE A 163 -5.70 18.05 -7.91
N GLY A 164 -5.77 18.17 -9.24
CA GLY A 164 -6.13 19.40 -9.94
C GLY A 164 -4.95 20.38 -10.08
N LEU A 165 -4.76 20.92 -11.28
CA LEU A 165 -3.70 21.87 -11.58
C LEU A 165 -4.06 23.30 -11.23
N GLY A 166 -5.34 23.67 -11.34
CA GLY A 166 -5.78 25.04 -11.09
C GLY A 166 -5.00 26.09 -11.88
N GLY A 167 -4.56 25.77 -13.11
CA GLY A 167 -3.72 26.62 -13.94
C GLY A 167 -2.21 26.36 -13.82
N GLY A 168 -1.74 25.62 -12.82
CA GLY A 168 -0.38 25.07 -12.77
C GLY A 168 0.74 26.05 -12.35
N ILE A 169 0.45 27.30 -11.95
CA ILE A 169 1.49 28.27 -11.51
C ILE A 169 2.33 27.67 -10.37
N PHE A 170 1.70 27.01 -9.39
CA PHE A 170 2.37 26.30 -8.32
C PHE A 170 3.42 25.31 -8.85
N LEU A 171 3.05 24.51 -9.84
CA LEU A 171 3.91 23.47 -10.42
C LEU A 171 5.13 24.09 -11.12
N GLN A 172 4.94 25.25 -11.79
CA GLN A 172 6.05 26.01 -12.38
C GLN A 172 7.00 26.54 -11.32
N ILE A 173 6.47 27.06 -10.20
CA ILE A 173 7.31 27.54 -9.08
C ILE A 173 8.16 26.38 -8.55
N LEU A 174 7.61 25.19 -8.39
CA LEU A 174 8.39 24.02 -7.97
C LEU A 174 9.45 23.63 -9.02
N ALA A 175 9.12 23.64 -10.31
CA ALA A 175 10.07 23.33 -11.38
C ALA A 175 11.22 24.35 -11.45
N GLU A 176 11.01 25.62 -11.07
CA GLU A 176 12.04 26.64 -10.98
C GLU A 176 12.91 26.48 -9.73
N ASN A 177 12.30 26.16 -8.57
CA ASN A 177 12.98 26.15 -7.28
C ASN A 177 13.77 24.87 -7.01
N TYR A 178 13.29 23.72 -7.51
CA TYR A 178 13.95 22.45 -7.26
C TYR A 178 14.85 22.02 -8.40
N THR A 179 16.06 21.61 -8.08
CA THR A 179 16.99 21.03 -9.05
C THR A 179 16.48 19.69 -9.55
N MET A 180 15.85 18.93 -8.68
CA MET A 180 15.24 17.65 -8.99
C MET A 180 13.92 17.44 -8.25
N ILE A 181 12.92 16.94 -8.97
CA ILE A 181 11.68 16.37 -8.46
C ILE A 181 11.74 14.87 -8.80
N HIS A 182 12.06 14.01 -7.83
CA HIS A 182 12.38 12.61 -8.10
C HIS A 182 11.21 11.86 -8.74
N ASN A 183 9.99 12.05 -8.20
CA ASN A 183 8.77 11.59 -8.86
C ASN A 183 7.59 12.53 -8.59
N PHE A 184 6.59 12.49 -9.47
CA PHE A 184 5.32 13.16 -9.24
C PHE A 184 4.14 12.37 -9.79
N PHE A 185 3.04 12.46 -9.07
CA PHE A 185 1.73 12.01 -9.46
C PHE A 185 0.80 13.21 -9.54
N ILE A 186 0.25 13.47 -10.72
CA ILE A 186 -0.68 14.57 -10.98
C ILE A 186 -1.96 13.98 -11.57
N PHE A 187 -3.09 14.34 -11.00
CA PHE A 187 -4.40 14.07 -11.55
C PHE A 187 -5.10 15.38 -11.89
N GLU A 188 -5.59 15.50 -13.12
CA GLU A 188 -6.39 16.63 -13.58
C GLU A 188 -7.65 16.13 -14.29
N GLU A 189 -8.83 16.45 -13.75
CA GLU A 189 -10.11 15.97 -14.28
C GLU A 189 -10.60 16.75 -15.50
N SER A 190 -10.12 17.99 -15.70
CA SER A 190 -10.53 18.84 -16.80
C SER A 190 -9.40 19.04 -17.79
N PHE A 191 -9.65 18.65 -19.04
CA PHE A 191 -8.69 18.89 -20.11
C PHE A 191 -8.47 20.39 -20.38
N ASP A 192 -9.49 21.23 -20.16
CA ASP A 192 -9.34 22.67 -20.29
C ASP A 192 -8.45 23.26 -19.20
N LEU A 193 -8.51 22.76 -17.96
CA LEU A 193 -7.60 23.16 -16.89
C LEU A 193 -6.16 22.71 -17.17
N PHE A 194 -5.98 21.52 -17.73
CA PHE A 194 -4.66 21.10 -18.22
C PHE A 194 -4.16 22.01 -19.36
N ARG A 195 -5.03 22.38 -20.32
CA ARG A 195 -4.69 23.34 -21.38
C ARG A 195 -4.28 24.68 -20.79
N ILE A 196 -5.00 25.17 -19.77
CA ILE A 196 -4.63 26.42 -19.08
C ILE A 196 -3.27 26.29 -18.40
N ALA A 197 -2.96 25.14 -17.80
CA ALA A 197 -1.65 24.90 -17.23
C ALA A 197 -0.52 25.00 -18.27
N CYS A 198 -0.79 24.65 -19.53
CA CYS A 198 0.20 24.81 -20.62
C CYS A 198 0.57 26.27 -20.93
N PHE A 199 -0.16 27.26 -20.43
CA PHE A 199 0.22 28.67 -20.51
C PHE A 199 1.23 29.10 -19.43
N PHE A 200 1.33 28.35 -18.32
CA PHE A 200 2.17 28.71 -17.18
C PHE A 200 3.34 27.74 -16.97
N VAL A 201 3.06 26.44 -17.02
CA VAL A 201 4.04 25.38 -16.75
C VAL A 201 4.93 25.15 -17.98
N ASP A 202 6.21 25.11 -17.77
CA ASP A 202 7.17 24.57 -18.72
C ASP A 202 7.27 23.06 -18.53
N PHE A 203 6.48 22.30 -19.29
CA PHE A 203 6.44 20.85 -19.15
C PHE A 203 7.76 20.19 -19.56
N ALA A 204 8.50 20.75 -20.53
CA ALA A 204 9.82 20.26 -20.87
C ALA A 204 10.80 20.42 -19.70
N LEU A 205 10.77 21.57 -19.03
CA LEU A 205 11.54 21.80 -17.80
C LEU A 205 11.11 20.86 -16.69
N LEU A 206 9.81 20.74 -16.42
CA LEU A 206 9.27 19.87 -15.37
C LEU A 206 9.72 18.41 -15.55
N PHE A 207 9.54 17.85 -16.75
CA PHE A 207 9.97 16.48 -17.05
C PHE A 207 11.50 16.32 -17.04
N SER A 208 12.27 17.37 -17.34
CA SER A 208 13.72 17.33 -17.23
C SER A 208 14.23 17.25 -15.78
N LYS A 209 13.38 17.63 -14.81
CA LYS A 209 13.68 17.54 -13.37
C LYS A 209 13.48 16.14 -12.79
N THR A 210 12.77 15.28 -13.50
CA THR A 210 12.47 13.91 -13.04
C THR A 210 13.42 12.91 -13.70
N GLU A 211 13.54 11.75 -13.08
CA GLU A 211 14.12 10.59 -13.76
C GLU A 211 13.16 10.02 -14.81
N HIS A 212 13.73 9.31 -15.77
CA HIS A 212 12.98 8.72 -16.87
C HIS A 212 11.77 7.92 -16.37
N ARG A 213 10.57 8.30 -16.82
CA ARG A 213 9.28 7.71 -16.44
C ARG A 213 8.88 7.83 -14.96
N ALA A 214 9.44 8.74 -14.21
CA ALA A 214 9.06 8.96 -12.81
C ALA A 214 7.96 10.02 -12.62
N GLY A 215 7.61 10.78 -13.66
CA GLY A 215 6.50 11.74 -13.64
C GLY A 215 5.27 11.22 -14.37
N TYR A 216 4.11 11.25 -13.70
CA TYR A 216 2.82 10.81 -14.24
C TYR A 216 1.79 11.92 -14.14
N ILE A 217 1.15 12.22 -15.27
CA ILE A 217 -0.01 13.12 -15.36
C ILE A 217 -1.17 12.30 -15.91
N PHE A 218 -2.21 12.15 -15.10
CA PHE A 218 -3.46 11.49 -15.48
C PHE A 218 -4.51 12.55 -15.78
N LEU A 219 -5.11 12.46 -16.96
CA LEU A 219 -6.12 13.40 -17.42
C LEU A 219 -7.48 12.76 -17.46
N GLU A 220 -8.50 13.50 -17.00
CA GLU A 220 -9.92 13.14 -17.06
C GLU A 220 -10.28 11.86 -16.28
N SER A 221 -11.38 11.24 -16.62
CA SER A 221 -11.94 10.06 -15.94
C SER A 221 -11.24 8.72 -16.30
N MET A 222 -10.14 8.76 -17.05
CA MET A 222 -9.46 7.53 -17.52
C MET A 222 -8.61 6.86 -16.44
N MET A 223 -8.69 7.27 -15.18
CA MET A 223 -7.95 6.66 -14.09
C MET A 223 -8.60 5.38 -13.60
N HIS A 224 -7.91 4.27 -13.83
CA HIS A 224 -8.19 3.02 -13.17
C HIS A 224 -7.29 2.85 -11.94
N ARG A 225 -7.81 2.28 -10.87
CA ARG A 225 -7.07 1.95 -9.64
C ARG A 225 -5.77 1.18 -9.92
N ASP A 226 -5.77 0.34 -10.94
CA ASP A 226 -4.59 -0.45 -11.33
C ASP A 226 -3.40 0.42 -11.79
N TYR A 227 -3.64 1.56 -12.46
CA TYR A 227 -2.57 2.49 -12.82
C TYR A 227 -2.00 3.23 -11.62
N ILE A 228 -2.85 3.61 -10.66
CA ILE A 228 -2.42 4.21 -9.39
C ILE A 228 -1.58 3.19 -8.63
N ASN A 229 -2.07 1.96 -8.49
CA ASN A 229 -1.35 0.87 -7.85
C ASN A 229 0.02 0.66 -8.49
N HIS A 230 0.09 0.60 -9.82
CA HIS A 230 1.35 0.43 -10.54
C HIS A 230 2.35 1.55 -10.22
N PHE A 231 1.91 2.80 -10.23
CA PHE A 231 2.77 3.94 -9.89
C PHE A 231 3.36 3.81 -8.49
N PHE A 232 2.52 3.56 -7.48
CA PHE A 232 2.96 3.50 -6.09
C PHE A 232 3.72 2.21 -5.74
N LEU A 233 3.33 1.07 -6.29
CA LEU A 233 4.01 -0.21 -6.04
C LEU A 233 5.41 -0.28 -6.66
N THR A 234 5.61 0.35 -7.82
CA THR A 234 6.93 0.35 -8.48
C THR A 234 7.90 1.37 -7.87
N ARG A 235 7.40 2.33 -7.09
CA ARG A 235 8.18 3.42 -6.45
C ARG A 235 7.98 3.46 -4.93
N LYS A 236 7.89 2.29 -4.33
CA LYS A 236 7.53 2.11 -2.91
C LYS A 236 8.37 2.95 -1.95
N ILE A 237 9.66 3.09 -2.22
CA ILE A 237 10.58 3.81 -1.33
C ILE A 237 10.35 5.31 -1.45
N SER A 238 10.48 5.87 -2.64
CA SER A 238 10.36 7.31 -2.85
C SER A 238 8.96 7.86 -2.60
N THR A 239 7.90 7.12 -2.98
CA THR A 239 6.51 7.52 -2.71
C THR A 239 6.10 7.37 -1.26
N SER A 240 6.86 6.63 -0.44
CA SER A 240 6.66 6.61 1.02
C SER A 240 7.06 7.92 1.70
N ILE A 241 7.75 8.82 0.98
CA ILE A 241 8.21 10.13 1.45
C ILE A 241 7.56 11.21 0.57
N VAL A 242 6.26 11.36 0.69
CA VAL A 242 5.52 12.41 -0.03
C VAL A 242 5.68 13.73 0.68
N ARG A 243 6.14 14.73 -0.06
CA ARG A 243 6.35 16.07 0.48
C ARG A 243 5.19 17.00 0.28
N PHE A 244 4.64 17.01 -0.93
CA PHE A 244 3.49 17.83 -1.26
C PHE A 244 2.33 16.91 -1.63
N GLU A 245 1.23 17.04 -0.90
CA GLU A 245 -0.05 16.48 -1.27
C GLU A 245 -1.06 17.61 -1.28
N LEU A 246 -1.42 18.08 -2.46
CA LEU A 246 -2.23 19.28 -2.65
C LEU A 246 -3.44 19.00 -3.51
N MET A 247 -4.56 19.63 -3.14
CA MET A 247 -5.77 19.72 -3.93
C MET A 247 -6.01 21.20 -4.27
N MET A 248 -5.79 21.56 -5.53
CA MET A 248 -5.87 22.97 -5.96
C MET A 248 -7.31 23.47 -6.08
N TYR A 249 -8.25 22.56 -6.36
CA TYR A 249 -9.68 22.84 -6.33
C TYR A 249 -10.44 21.56 -5.97
N GLN A 250 -11.64 21.69 -5.41
CA GLN A 250 -12.40 20.57 -4.86
C GLN A 250 -13.53 20.16 -5.80
N THR A 251 -13.52 18.91 -6.22
CA THR A 251 -14.63 18.25 -6.90
C THR A 251 -14.82 16.85 -6.32
N PRO A 252 -15.97 16.21 -6.51
CA PRO A 252 -16.19 14.84 -6.07
C PRO A 252 -15.16 13.86 -6.66
N LEU A 253 -14.75 14.07 -7.93
CA LEU A 253 -13.77 13.19 -8.58
C LEU A 253 -12.37 13.38 -8.02
N ASN A 254 -11.88 14.61 -7.86
CA ASN A 254 -10.59 14.90 -7.24
C ASN A 254 -10.52 14.35 -5.80
N GLN A 255 -11.57 14.49 -5.02
CA GLN A 255 -11.65 13.94 -3.67
C GLN A 255 -11.60 12.41 -3.67
N SER A 256 -12.30 11.77 -4.60
CA SER A 256 -12.29 10.31 -4.76
C SER A 256 -10.89 9.80 -5.12
N VAL A 257 -10.22 10.43 -6.08
CA VAL A 257 -8.86 10.05 -6.49
C VAL A 257 -7.85 10.27 -5.37
N ARG A 258 -7.95 11.39 -4.66
CA ARG A 258 -7.13 11.65 -3.47
C ARG A 258 -7.34 10.58 -2.39
N GLY A 259 -8.60 10.17 -2.16
CA GLY A 259 -8.93 9.10 -1.23
C GLY A 259 -8.26 7.77 -1.60
N ILE A 260 -8.27 7.40 -2.89
CA ILE A 260 -7.59 6.19 -3.39
C ILE A 260 -6.07 6.28 -3.17
N VAL A 261 -5.45 7.41 -3.48
CA VAL A 261 -4.00 7.62 -3.28
C VAL A 261 -3.65 7.56 -1.80
N PHE A 262 -4.43 8.19 -0.94
CA PHE A 262 -4.24 8.15 0.52
C PHE A 262 -4.33 6.71 1.05
N GLU A 263 -5.32 5.95 0.59
CA GLU A 263 -5.48 4.53 0.94
C GLU A 263 -4.25 3.72 0.51
N MET A 264 -3.75 3.91 -0.72
CA MET A 264 -2.55 3.23 -1.21
C MET A 264 -1.31 3.54 -0.36
N HIS A 265 -1.08 4.81 -0.04
CA HIS A 265 0.03 5.21 0.83
C HIS A 265 -0.04 4.56 2.21
N SER A 266 -1.22 4.55 2.79
CA SER A 266 -1.45 3.95 4.11
C SER A 266 -1.15 2.45 4.10
N GLN A 267 -1.50 1.75 3.02
CA GLN A 267 -1.25 0.31 2.86
C GLN A 267 0.23 -0.01 2.62
N ILE A 268 0.94 0.80 1.82
CA ILE A 268 2.35 0.56 1.48
C ILE A 268 3.22 0.41 2.72
N LEU A 269 3.04 1.26 3.71
CA LEU A 269 3.85 1.28 4.93
C LEU A 269 3.56 0.11 5.88
N ARG A 270 2.39 -0.51 5.78
CA ARG A 270 2.03 -1.68 6.61
C ARG A 270 2.39 -3.02 6.00
N GLY A 271 2.61 -3.08 4.70
CA GLY A 271 2.82 -4.32 3.97
C GLY A 271 4.24 -4.91 4.03
N TRP A 272 5.13 -4.34 4.86
CA TRP A 272 6.51 -4.82 4.95
C TRP A 272 6.68 -5.70 6.19
N GLY A 273 6.60 -7.01 6.01
CA GLY A 273 7.03 -7.98 7.03
C GLY A 273 8.55 -7.89 7.25
N THR A 274 9.04 -8.41 8.36
CA THR A 274 10.47 -8.49 8.65
C THR A 274 11.02 -9.89 8.45
N PHE A 275 12.34 -10.01 8.36
CA PHE A 275 13.03 -11.30 8.32
C PHE A 275 12.65 -12.17 9.53
N GLU A 276 12.58 -11.59 10.72
CA GLU A 276 12.23 -12.28 11.96
C GLU A 276 10.82 -12.87 11.92
N ASP A 277 9.86 -12.11 11.39
CA ASP A 277 8.49 -12.59 11.25
C ASP A 277 8.41 -13.78 10.28
N GLU A 278 9.13 -13.72 9.17
CA GLU A 278 9.16 -14.80 8.20
C GLU A 278 9.90 -16.02 8.75
N MET A 279 11.03 -15.83 9.45
CA MET A 279 11.77 -16.92 10.12
C MET A 279 10.92 -17.60 11.19
N ARG A 280 10.14 -16.85 11.97
CA ARG A 280 9.19 -17.42 12.93
C ARG A 280 8.20 -18.37 12.24
N GLY A 281 7.65 -17.94 11.11
CA GLY A 281 6.77 -18.80 10.30
C GLY A 281 7.46 -20.08 9.82
N ILE A 282 8.72 -19.98 9.38
CA ILE A 282 9.54 -21.15 8.97
C ILE A 282 9.76 -22.08 10.16
N VAL A 283 10.19 -21.56 11.31
CA VAL A 283 10.41 -22.35 12.55
C VAL A 283 9.15 -23.06 12.99
N ASN A 284 7.99 -22.37 13.00
CA ASN A 284 6.71 -22.94 13.38
C ASN A 284 6.27 -24.08 12.44
N LYS A 285 6.47 -23.91 11.13
CA LYS A 285 6.19 -24.96 10.14
C LYS A 285 7.07 -26.20 10.37
N LEU A 286 8.36 -25.98 10.59
CA LEU A 286 9.34 -27.07 10.74
C LEU A 286 9.28 -27.77 12.11
N SER A 287 8.70 -27.14 13.11
CA SER A 287 8.67 -27.64 14.50
C SER A 287 7.39 -28.41 14.87
N PHE A 288 6.43 -28.53 13.95
CA PHE A 288 5.16 -29.19 14.24
C PHE A 288 4.99 -30.45 13.35
N PRO A 289 4.54 -31.58 13.92
CA PRO A 289 4.26 -32.79 13.13
C PRO A 289 3.28 -32.50 12.00
N LEU A 290 3.46 -33.18 10.88
CA LEU A 290 2.61 -33.07 9.72
C LEU A 290 1.18 -33.55 10.09
N ALA A 291 0.19 -32.73 9.75
CA ALA A 291 -1.23 -33.07 9.87
C ALA A 291 -1.87 -33.02 8.48
N PRO A 292 -3.10 -33.56 8.30
CA PRO A 292 -3.79 -33.49 7.01
C PRO A 292 -3.84 -32.06 6.45
N MET A 293 -3.44 -31.90 5.17
CA MET A 293 -3.26 -30.62 4.50
C MET A 293 -4.16 -30.48 3.28
N LEU A 294 -4.64 -29.27 3.01
CA LEU A 294 -5.35 -28.93 1.80
C LEU A 294 -4.38 -28.90 0.61
N LEU A 295 -4.45 -29.94 -0.23
CA LEU A 295 -3.58 -30.09 -1.41
C LEU A 295 -4.29 -29.71 -2.71
N GLU A 296 -5.60 -29.91 -2.77
CA GLU A 296 -6.44 -29.64 -3.93
C GLU A 296 -7.83 -29.18 -3.47
N PRO A 297 -8.19 -27.90 -3.64
CA PRO A 297 -9.49 -27.42 -3.19
C PRO A 297 -10.60 -27.90 -4.10
N LYS A 298 -11.72 -28.31 -3.49
CA LYS A 298 -12.98 -28.58 -4.16
C LYS A 298 -14.11 -27.99 -3.34
N ARG A 299 -15.14 -27.49 -4.01
CA ARG A 299 -16.31 -26.94 -3.33
C ARG A 299 -17.22 -28.07 -2.83
N VAL A 300 -17.65 -27.95 -1.59
CA VAL A 300 -18.74 -28.72 -1.01
C VAL A 300 -20.08 -28.06 -1.36
N ASN A 301 -21.18 -28.83 -1.26
CA ASN A 301 -22.51 -28.33 -1.58
C ASN A 301 -23.20 -27.67 -0.36
N ALA A 302 -22.46 -26.79 0.31
CA ALA A 302 -22.93 -26.05 1.48
C ALA A 302 -22.40 -24.63 1.47
N PRO A 303 -23.19 -23.62 1.89
CA PRO A 303 -22.69 -22.30 2.16
C PRO A 303 -21.76 -22.31 3.37
N ILE A 304 -20.71 -21.51 3.33
CA ILE A 304 -19.78 -21.33 4.46
C ILE A 304 -19.98 -19.92 5.03
N CYS A 305 -20.32 -19.87 6.33
CA CYS A 305 -20.41 -18.64 7.09
C CYS A 305 -19.06 -18.33 7.73
N VAL A 306 -18.44 -17.24 7.31
CA VAL A 306 -17.17 -16.72 7.84
C VAL A 306 -17.50 -15.73 8.94
N ILE A 307 -17.09 -16.03 10.16
CA ILE A 307 -17.45 -15.27 11.35
C ILE A 307 -16.20 -14.67 11.94
N ALA A 308 -16.08 -13.33 11.84
CA ALA A 308 -15.02 -12.56 12.47
C ALA A 308 -15.55 -11.76 13.67
N ASN A 309 -14.67 -11.01 14.31
CA ASN A 309 -14.94 -10.41 15.62
C ASN A 309 -15.31 -8.92 15.55
N GLY A 310 -15.77 -8.43 14.41
CA GLY A 310 -16.24 -7.03 14.30
C GLY A 310 -17.58 -6.80 14.99
N PRO A 311 -17.96 -5.55 15.28
CA PRO A 311 -19.14 -5.21 16.08
C PRO A 311 -20.47 -5.68 15.45
N SER A 312 -20.52 -5.88 14.14
CA SER A 312 -21.71 -6.45 13.48
C SER A 312 -22.06 -7.85 13.97
N LEU A 313 -21.12 -8.59 14.54
CA LEU A 313 -21.36 -9.94 15.07
C LEU A 313 -22.46 -9.90 16.16
N ASP A 314 -22.51 -8.87 16.98
CA ASP A 314 -23.46 -8.80 18.11
C ASP A 314 -24.91 -8.94 17.68
N PHE A 315 -25.34 -8.24 16.63
CA PHE A 315 -26.72 -8.35 16.13
C PHE A 315 -26.93 -9.55 15.20
N LEU A 316 -25.84 -10.18 14.71
CA LEU A 316 -25.92 -11.35 13.84
C LEU A 316 -25.91 -12.69 14.61
N LEU A 317 -25.54 -12.73 15.90
CA LEU A 317 -25.55 -13.95 16.72
C LEU A 317 -26.90 -14.71 16.70
N PRO A 318 -28.07 -14.03 16.82
CA PRO A 318 -29.36 -14.73 16.72
C PRO A 318 -29.59 -15.40 15.37
N PHE A 319 -29.23 -14.74 14.27
CA PHE A 319 -29.32 -15.29 12.92
C PHE A 319 -28.42 -16.50 12.75
N ILE A 320 -27.17 -16.43 13.20
CA ILE A 320 -26.21 -17.54 13.13
C ILE A 320 -26.75 -18.72 13.93
N LYS A 321 -27.23 -18.49 15.16
CA LYS A 321 -27.79 -19.54 16.04
C LYS A 321 -28.98 -20.25 15.40
N GLN A 322 -29.90 -19.49 14.80
CA GLN A 322 -31.09 -20.02 14.15
C GLN A 322 -30.76 -20.85 12.90
N ASN A 323 -29.72 -20.44 12.14
CA ASN A 323 -29.41 -21.03 10.85
C ASN A 323 -28.14 -21.91 10.83
N GLN A 324 -27.50 -22.16 11.99
CA GLN A 324 -26.24 -22.93 12.06
C GLN A 324 -26.31 -24.35 11.45
N HIS A 325 -27.49 -24.92 11.36
CA HIS A 325 -27.70 -26.25 10.75
C HIS A 325 -27.80 -26.21 9.20
N LYS A 326 -27.89 -24.98 8.60
CA LYS A 326 -28.01 -24.77 7.15
C LYS A 326 -26.72 -24.27 6.50
N MET A 327 -25.65 -24.16 7.25
CA MET A 327 -24.37 -23.65 6.78
C MET A 327 -23.21 -24.21 7.60
N ILE A 328 -22.00 -24.24 7.03
CA ILE A 328 -20.78 -24.59 7.76
C ILE A 328 -20.24 -23.31 8.39
N LEU A 329 -19.88 -23.35 9.69
CA LEU A 329 -19.42 -22.19 10.44
C LEU A 329 -17.90 -22.19 10.56
N PHE A 330 -17.26 -21.18 9.96
CA PHE A 330 -15.84 -20.87 10.14
C PHE A 330 -15.69 -19.71 11.14
N SER A 331 -15.26 -20.01 12.36
CA SER A 331 -14.90 -19.00 13.37
C SER A 331 -13.47 -18.52 13.12
N CYS A 332 -13.25 -17.23 13.01
CA CYS A 332 -11.96 -16.62 12.69
C CYS A 332 -11.39 -15.90 13.91
N GLY A 333 -10.25 -16.37 14.42
CA GLY A 333 -9.53 -15.72 15.51
C GLY A 333 -10.40 -15.56 16.78
N THR A 334 -10.44 -14.34 17.28
CA THR A 334 -11.13 -14.00 18.54
C THR A 334 -12.66 -14.04 18.49
N ALA A 335 -13.26 -14.37 17.34
CA ALA A 335 -14.71 -14.61 17.23
C ALA A 335 -15.19 -15.84 18.01
N LEU A 336 -14.29 -16.77 18.33
CA LEU A 336 -14.64 -18.01 19.05
C LEU A 336 -15.32 -17.74 20.39
N LYS A 337 -14.77 -16.82 21.20
CA LYS A 337 -15.28 -16.54 22.56
C LYS A 337 -16.73 -16.01 22.56
N PRO A 338 -17.11 -14.98 21.77
CA PRO A 338 -18.52 -14.55 21.69
C PRO A 338 -19.45 -15.64 21.15
N LEU A 339 -19.02 -16.48 20.19
CA LEU A 339 -19.82 -17.60 19.69
C LEU A 339 -20.13 -18.61 20.79
N LEU A 340 -19.09 -19.08 21.51
CA LEU A 340 -19.27 -20.04 22.62
C LEU A 340 -20.18 -19.50 23.72
N LYS A 341 -20.03 -18.21 24.07
CA LYS A 341 -20.92 -17.55 25.05
C LYS A 341 -22.37 -17.43 24.57
N ALA A 342 -22.61 -17.30 23.27
CA ALA A 342 -23.95 -17.31 22.69
C ALA A 342 -24.52 -18.74 22.55
N GLY A 343 -23.78 -19.77 22.91
CA GLY A 343 -24.16 -21.17 22.75
C GLY A 343 -24.14 -21.63 21.29
N ILE A 344 -23.20 -21.13 20.52
CA ILE A 344 -22.94 -21.50 19.12
C ILE A 344 -21.57 -22.17 19.06
N THR A 345 -21.54 -23.43 18.61
CA THR A 345 -20.30 -24.17 18.40
C THR A 345 -19.95 -24.13 16.92
N PRO A 346 -18.85 -23.46 16.51
CA PRO A 346 -18.43 -23.47 15.12
C PRO A 346 -17.93 -24.83 14.69
N ASP A 347 -17.99 -25.10 13.37
CA ASP A 347 -17.54 -26.37 12.80
C ASP A 347 -16.03 -26.42 12.62
N PHE A 348 -15.40 -25.23 12.46
CA PHE A 348 -13.94 -25.07 12.41
C PHE A 348 -13.53 -23.73 13.03
N GLN A 349 -12.41 -23.73 13.75
CA GLN A 349 -11.69 -22.53 14.14
C GLN A 349 -10.58 -22.27 13.14
N ILE A 350 -10.52 -21.05 12.60
CA ILE A 350 -9.54 -20.64 11.59
C ILE A 350 -8.47 -19.80 12.28
N GLU A 351 -7.18 -20.15 12.08
CA GLU A 351 -6.04 -19.40 12.63
C GLU A 351 -4.87 -19.29 11.66
N ILE A 352 -4.20 -18.13 11.69
CA ILE A 352 -3.04 -17.85 10.82
C ILE A 352 -1.86 -17.20 11.55
N GLU A 353 -1.99 -16.91 12.85
CA GLU A 353 -1.04 -16.11 13.59
C GLU A 353 0.23 -16.89 13.94
N ARG A 354 1.39 -16.32 13.61
CA ARG A 354 2.69 -16.92 13.87
C ARG A 354 3.30 -16.59 15.23
N HIS A 355 2.71 -15.63 15.95
CA HIS A 355 3.17 -15.18 17.26
C HIS A 355 2.58 -16.02 18.39
N ASP A 356 3.32 -16.12 19.47
CA ASP A 356 3.06 -17.02 20.60
C ASP A 356 1.92 -16.56 21.53
N TYR A 357 1.44 -15.30 21.44
CA TYR A 357 0.31 -14.83 22.26
C TYR A 357 -1.02 -15.52 21.96
N LEU A 358 -1.13 -16.21 20.81
CA LEU A 358 -2.37 -16.85 20.38
C LEU A 358 -2.77 -18.02 21.32
N ASP A 359 -1.82 -18.65 21.98
CA ASP A 359 -2.13 -19.71 22.95
C ASP A 359 -2.94 -19.17 24.14
N GLU A 360 -2.70 -17.92 24.56
CA GLU A 360 -3.49 -17.24 25.62
C GLU A 360 -4.93 -16.97 25.13
N VAL A 361 -5.09 -16.54 23.89
CA VAL A 361 -6.40 -16.30 23.29
C VAL A 361 -7.23 -17.59 23.24
N LEU A 362 -6.62 -18.69 22.80
CA LEU A 362 -7.29 -19.99 22.73
C LEU A 362 -7.52 -20.64 24.10
N LYS A 363 -6.69 -20.36 25.09
CA LYS A 363 -6.95 -20.75 26.50
C LYS A 363 -8.13 -19.99 27.10
N ALA A 364 -8.34 -18.73 26.71
CA ALA A 364 -9.50 -17.94 27.13
C ALA A 364 -10.83 -18.37 26.46
N ALA A 365 -10.74 -19.09 25.33
CA ALA A 365 -11.87 -19.70 24.63
C ALA A 365 -11.47 -21.10 24.14
N PRO A 366 -11.53 -22.15 25.00
CA PRO A 366 -11.02 -23.48 24.70
C PRO A 366 -11.74 -24.12 23.50
N LEU A 367 -10.95 -24.72 22.61
CA LEU A 367 -11.46 -25.38 21.39
C LEU A 367 -12.36 -26.60 21.69
N GLY A 368 -12.06 -27.33 22.78
CA GLY A 368 -12.79 -28.57 23.06
C GLY A 368 -12.68 -29.62 21.92
N GLU A 369 -13.79 -29.89 21.28
CA GLU A 369 -13.88 -30.82 20.11
C GLU A 369 -13.88 -30.06 18.78
N ILE A 370 -13.75 -28.72 18.78
CA ILE A 370 -13.76 -27.91 17.56
C ILE A 370 -12.44 -28.10 16.81
N PRO A 371 -12.48 -28.60 15.55
CA PRO A 371 -11.29 -28.74 14.73
C PRO A 371 -10.61 -27.41 14.45
N LEU A 372 -9.28 -27.40 14.51
CA LEU A 372 -8.46 -26.26 14.13
C LEU A 372 -8.05 -26.38 12.65
N LEU A 373 -8.52 -25.47 11.82
CA LEU A 373 -8.09 -25.32 10.43
C LEU A 373 -7.12 -24.13 10.34
N CYS A 374 -5.84 -24.39 10.23
CA CYS A 374 -4.83 -23.35 10.40
C CYS A 374 -3.74 -23.35 9.34
N ALA A 375 -3.12 -22.17 9.17
CA ALA A 375 -1.93 -22.05 8.33
C ALA A 375 -0.74 -22.82 8.95
N THR A 376 0.11 -23.38 8.09
CA THR A 376 1.34 -24.09 8.54
C THR A 376 2.23 -23.24 9.43
N VAL A 377 2.22 -21.93 9.24
CA VAL A 377 3.00 -20.93 10.01
C VAL A 377 2.46 -20.67 11.42
N LEU A 378 1.30 -21.22 11.78
CA LEU A 378 0.70 -21.02 13.10
C LEU A 378 1.66 -21.43 14.21
N ASP A 379 1.65 -20.70 15.33
CA ASP A 379 2.44 -21.03 16.50
C ASP A 379 2.19 -22.45 17.01
N LYS A 380 3.27 -23.17 17.35
CA LYS A 380 3.19 -24.59 17.76
C LYS A 380 2.44 -24.80 19.06
N LYS A 381 2.49 -23.84 20.02
CA LYS A 381 1.76 -23.95 21.28
C LYS A 381 0.26 -23.85 21.04
N ALA A 382 -0.15 -22.91 20.16
CA ALA A 382 -1.54 -22.79 19.77
C ALA A 382 -2.06 -24.07 19.07
N LYS A 383 -1.28 -24.65 18.15
CA LYS A 383 -1.62 -25.95 17.52
C LYS A 383 -1.81 -27.07 18.54
N SER A 384 -0.97 -27.14 19.57
CA SER A 384 -1.04 -28.20 20.60
C SER A 384 -2.31 -28.19 21.45
N LEU A 385 -3.11 -27.10 21.41
CA LEU A 385 -4.38 -27.00 22.12
C LEU A 385 -5.55 -27.67 21.40
N ALA A 386 -5.40 -28.03 20.13
CA ALA A 386 -6.44 -28.66 19.33
C ALA A 386 -6.31 -30.20 19.35
N LYS A 387 -7.45 -30.91 19.42
CA LYS A 387 -7.52 -32.38 19.29
C LYS A 387 -7.47 -32.82 17.84
N GLU A 388 -8.03 -32.04 16.93
CA GLU A 388 -8.09 -32.30 15.50
C GLU A 388 -7.57 -31.09 14.75
N ILE A 389 -6.61 -31.29 13.81
CA ILE A 389 -5.93 -30.21 13.09
C ILE A 389 -5.97 -30.48 11.61
N TYR A 390 -6.28 -29.44 10.83
CA TYR A 390 -6.20 -29.39 9.39
C TYR A 390 -5.31 -28.21 8.97
N LEU A 391 -4.39 -28.46 8.04
CA LEU A 391 -3.41 -27.48 7.61
C LEU A 391 -3.71 -26.91 6.22
N PHE A 392 -3.34 -25.66 6.01
CA PHE A 392 -3.23 -25.08 4.68
C PHE A 392 -1.97 -24.23 4.56
N GLU A 393 -1.41 -24.19 3.35
CA GLU A 393 -0.38 -23.20 3.03
C GLU A 393 -1.01 -21.88 2.65
N ARG A 394 -0.51 -20.78 3.21
CA ARG A 394 -0.98 -19.42 2.87
C ARG A 394 0.00 -18.73 1.92
N ASP A 395 -0.53 -17.94 0.97
CA ASP A 395 0.31 -17.04 0.18
C ASP A 395 0.96 -15.95 1.05
N GLY A 396 1.89 -15.21 0.48
CA GLY A 396 2.54 -14.09 1.18
C GLY A 396 3.41 -14.49 2.37
N SER A 397 3.77 -15.78 2.51
CA SER A 397 4.73 -16.28 3.50
C SER A 397 5.88 -17.02 2.84
N SER A 398 7.12 -16.76 3.30
CA SER A 398 8.29 -17.52 2.84
C SER A 398 8.17 -19.00 3.18
N ALA A 399 7.63 -19.33 4.35
CA ALA A 399 7.40 -20.71 4.77
C ALA A 399 6.53 -21.50 3.78
N ALA A 400 5.51 -20.88 3.17
CA ALA A 400 4.66 -21.51 2.17
C ALA A 400 5.38 -21.76 0.83
N ASN A 401 6.53 -21.16 0.62
CA ASN A 401 7.37 -21.34 -0.56
C ASN A 401 8.54 -22.29 -0.31
N LEU A 402 8.73 -22.71 0.93
CA LEU A 402 9.69 -23.74 1.29
C LEU A 402 9.13 -25.11 0.88
N ASN A 403 9.87 -25.85 0.03
CA ASN A 403 9.51 -27.15 -0.52
C ASN A 403 8.36 -27.14 -1.54
N ALA A 404 8.16 -26.02 -2.25
CA ALA A 404 7.25 -25.87 -3.38
C ALA A 404 5.89 -26.58 -3.22
N PRO A 405 5.04 -26.20 -2.26
CA PRO A 405 3.73 -26.82 -2.04
C PRO A 405 2.88 -26.73 -3.29
N ARG A 406 2.09 -27.77 -3.57
CA ARG A 406 1.26 -27.86 -4.78
C ARG A 406 0.12 -26.84 -4.79
N PHE A 407 -0.39 -26.46 -3.62
CA PHE A 407 -1.49 -25.51 -3.48
C PHE A 407 -1.24 -24.54 -2.33
N LYS A 408 -1.60 -23.29 -2.54
CA LYS A 408 -1.58 -22.21 -1.54
C LYS A 408 -2.89 -21.46 -1.56
N VAL A 409 -3.48 -21.26 -0.39
CA VAL A 409 -4.65 -20.38 -0.23
C VAL A 409 -4.19 -18.95 -0.43
N ARG A 410 -4.72 -18.26 -1.42
CA ARG A 410 -4.38 -16.88 -1.78
C ARG A 410 -5.24 -15.89 -0.98
N PHE A 411 -4.77 -14.64 -0.85
CA PHE A 411 -5.49 -13.54 -0.20
C PHE A 411 -5.77 -13.76 1.30
N THR A 412 -4.88 -14.43 1.99
CA THR A 412 -5.06 -14.79 3.41
C THR A 412 -4.61 -13.71 4.40
N ALA A 413 -4.04 -12.63 3.91
CA ALA A 413 -3.56 -11.50 4.72
C ALA A 413 -4.49 -10.27 4.52
N PRO A 414 -4.45 -9.28 5.43
CA PRO A 414 -3.62 -9.20 6.65
C PRO A 414 -4.25 -9.88 7.88
N LEU A 415 -5.57 -10.09 7.91
CA LEU A 415 -6.31 -10.57 9.08
C LEU A 415 -6.81 -12.00 8.89
N VAL A 416 -7.06 -12.70 9.99
CA VAL A 416 -7.59 -14.07 9.95
C VAL A 416 -8.95 -14.16 9.25
N GLY A 417 -9.78 -13.12 9.30
CA GLY A 417 -11.03 -13.04 8.53
C GLY A 417 -10.80 -13.11 7.01
N ASN A 418 -9.69 -12.57 6.50
CA ASN A 418 -9.31 -12.71 5.09
C ASN A 418 -9.04 -14.18 4.74
N ALA A 419 -8.32 -14.90 5.60
CA ALA A 419 -8.04 -16.32 5.41
C ALA A 419 -9.33 -17.15 5.43
N GLY A 420 -10.24 -16.87 6.37
CA GLY A 420 -11.56 -17.51 6.45
C GLY A 420 -12.39 -17.28 5.18
N ALA A 421 -12.46 -16.03 4.70
CA ALA A 421 -13.21 -15.69 3.48
C ALA A 421 -12.59 -16.32 2.22
N SER A 422 -11.27 -16.37 2.13
CA SER A 422 -10.56 -17.03 1.03
C SER A 422 -10.78 -18.54 1.04
N LEU A 423 -10.63 -19.18 2.19
CA LEU A 423 -10.95 -20.61 2.34
C LEU A 423 -12.41 -20.91 1.97
N ALA A 424 -13.35 -20.09 2.46
CA ALA A 424 -14.77 -20.24 2.12
C ALA A 424 -15.00 -20.08 0.60
N SER A 425 -14.29 -19.17 -0.07
CA SER A 425 -14.39 -18.97 -1.52
C SER A 425 -13.85 -20.15 -2.33
N TYR A 426 -12.87 -20.89 -1.80
CA TYR A 426 -12.35 -22.09 -2.43
C TYR A 426 -13.23 -23.33 -2.16
N LEU A 427 -13.85 -23.39 -0.97
CA LEU A 427 -14.42 -24.64 -0.42
C LEU A 427 -15.96 -24.64 -0.37
N GLY A 428 -16.63 -23.49 -0.27
CA GLY A 428 -18.07 -23.36 -0.14
C GLY A 428 -18.81 -23.21 -1.48
N SER A 429 -20.12 -23.53 -1.48
CA SER A 429 -21.00 -23.13 -2.58
C SER A 429 -21.20 -21.63 -2.59
N ASP A 430 -21.48 -21.04 -1.44
CA ASP A 430 -21.67 -19.61 -1.23
C ASP A 430 -20.86 -19.16 -0.02
N VAL A 431 -20.57 -17.86 0.07
CA VAL A 431 -19.85 -17.23 1.18
C VAL A 431 -20.77 -16.25 1.89
N ILE A 432 -20.89 -16.39 3.22
CA ILE A 432 -21.65 -15.48 4.07
C ILE A 432 -20.69 -14.83 5.04
N LEU A 433 -20.66 -13.50 5.06
CA LEU A 433 -19.73 -12.71 5.89
C LEU A 433 -20.49 -12.14 7.11
N CYS A 434 -20.01 -12.50 8.32
CA CYS A 434 -20.52 -12.03 9.60
C CYS A 434 -19.36 -11.50 10.45
N GLY A 435 -19.46 -10.27 10.96
CA GLY A 435 -18.40 -9.65 11.78
C GLY A 435 -17.13 -9.28 11.02
N LEU A 436 -17.14 -9.27 9.68
CA LEU A 436 -16.05 -8.74 8.84
C LEU A 436 -16.34 -7.29 8.45
N ASP A 437 -16.33 -6.40 9.42
CA ASP A 437 -16.75 -5.00 9.23
C ASP A 437 -15.77 -4.17 8.40
N CYS A 438 -14.49 -4.53 8.35
CA CYS A 438 -13.42 -3.82 7.64
C CYS A 438 -13.39 -2.32 7.90
N GLY A 439 -13.81 -1.89 9.09
CA GLY A 439 -13.92 -0.49 9.45
C GLY A 439 -14.44 -0.27 10.87
N TYR A 440 -14.59 1.00 11.20
CA TYR A 440 -15.12 1.51 12.46
C TYR A 440 -16.44 2.23 12.19
N LYS A 441 -17.46 1.92 12.97
CA LYS A 441 -18.71 2.68 12.97
C LYS A 441 -18.68 3.71 14.10
N LYS A 442 -19.06 4.95 13.81
CA LYS A 442 -19.11 6.02 14.82
C LYS A 442 -20.03 5.63 15.98
N GLY A 443 -19.51 5.72 17.21
CA GLY A 443 -20.24 5.36 18.43
C GLY A 443 -20.34 3.87 18.73
N ALA A 444 -19.83 2.97 17.88
CA ALA A 444 -19.75 1.55 18.13
C ALA A 444 -18.38 1.14 18.66
N LYS A 445 -18.30 0.03 19.42
CA LYS A 445 -17.04 -0.60 19.81
C LYS A 445 -16.32 -1.15 18.56
N LYS A 446 -15.02 -1.34 18.68
CA LYS A 446 -14.17 -1.92 17.63
C LYS A 446 -14.44 -3.42 17.42
N HIS A 447 -14.74 -4.15 18.49
CA HIS A 447 -14.95 -5.57 18.53
C HIS A 447 -16.32 -5.94 19.12
N ALA A 448 -16.79 -7.14 18.81
CA ALA A 448 -18.00 -7.71 19.37
C ALA A 448 -17.92 -7.83 20.90
N GLN A 449 -19.08 -7.76 21.56
CA GLN A 449 -19.19 -7.97 23.01
C GLN A 449 -18.70 -9.36 23.40
N ASN A 450 -18.22 -9.49 24.64
CA ASN A 450 -17.65 -10.74 25.15
C ASN A 450 -16.42 -11.26 24.37
N SER A 451 -15.80 -10.46 23.53
CA SER A 451 -14.57 -10.85 22.82
C SER A 451 -13.36 -10.85 23.76
N TYR A 452 -12.22 -11.31 23.25
CA TYR A 452 -10.95 -11.22 23.98
C TYR A 452 -10.53 -9.76 24.23
N TYR A 453 -10.94 -8.83 23.34
CA TYR A 453 -10.63 -7.40 23.38
C TYR A 453 -11.82 -6.54 23.86
N GLU A 454 -12.69 -7.08 24.72
CA GLU A 454 -13.93 -6.41 25.17
C GLU A 454 -13.72 -5.05 25.85
N GLU A 455 -12.56 -4.85 26.50
CA GLU A 455 -12.23 -3.65 27.25
C GLU A 455 -11.73 -2.49 26.37
N GLU A 456 -11.53 -2.71 25.06
CA GLU A 456 -11.12 -1.64 24.16
C GLU A 456 -12.24 -0.61 23.99
N GLU A 457 -11.91 0.67 24.24
CA GLU A 457 -12.84 1.78 24.09
C GLU A 457 -13.32 1.97 22.64
N ALA A 458 -14.54 2.50 22.48
CA ALA A 458 -15.14 2.90 21.20
C ALA A 458 -14.44 4.13 20.61
N ARG A 459 -13.20 3.97 20.14
CA ARG A 459 -12.38 5.05 19.59
C ARG A 459 -12.09 4.83 18.10
N ILE A 460 -12.44 5.83 17.28
CA ILE A 460 -11.98 5.90 15.90
C ILE A 460 -10.53 6.39 15.94
N PRO A 461 -9.56 5.67 15.32
CA PRO A 461 -8.18 6.14 15.23
C PRO A 461 -8.06 7.52 14.58
N GLU A 462 -7.08 8.32 14.99
CA GLU A 462 -6.87 9.67 14.43
C GLU A 462 -6.52 9.67 12.93
N ASP A 463 -5.94 8.58 12.45
CA ASP A 463 -5.58 8.36 11.06
C ASP A 463 -6.68 7.63 10.26
N ALA A 464 -7.83 7.34 10.87
CA ALA A 464 -8.97 6.78 10.16
C ALA A 464 -9.64 7.83 9.26
N TYR A 465 -10.17 7.36 8.14
CA TYR A 465 -10.82 8.18 7.12
C TYR A 465 -12.18 7.61 6.73
N PRO A 466 -13.13 8.45 6.30
CA PRO A 466 -14.47 8.00 5.93
C PRO A 466 -14.44 7.10 4.69
N VAL A 467 -15.25 6.06 4.68
CA VAL A 467 -15.43 5.12 3.56
C VAL A 467 -16.91 4.83 3.36
N ALA A 468 -17.27 4.34 2.16
CA ALA A 468 -18.64 3.90 1.91
C ALA A 468 -19.00 2.71 2.80
N GLY A 469 -20.13 2.79 3.48
CA GLY A 469 -20.69 1.71 4.28
C GLY A 469 -21.67 0.82 3.50
N ASN A 470 -22.05 -0.31 4.08
CA ASN A 470 -23.08 -1.20 3.54
C ASN A 470 -24.50 -0.63 3.79
N PHE A 471 -24.79 -0.21 5.01
CA PHE A 471 -26.10 0.26 5.45
C PHE A 471 -26.03 1.61 6.15
N SER A 472 -24.93 1.94 6.80
CA SER A 472 -24.68 3.20 7.50
C SER A 472 -23.71 4.10 6.73
N GLU A 473 -23.87 5.44 6.88
CA GLU A 473 -22.99 6.44 6.24
C GLU A 473 -21.75 6.76 7.10
N ASP A 474 -21.85 6.65 8.43
CA ASP A 474 -20.78 6.99 9.38
C ASP A 474 -19.77 5.85 9.58
N ILE A 475 -19.18 5.38 8.49
CA ILE A 475 -18.16 4.32 8.51
C ILE A 475 -16.79 4.89 8.19
N TYR A 476 -15.79 4.49 8.98
CA TYR A 476 -14.40 4.91 8.85
C TYR A 476 -13.50 3.68 8.69
N SER A 477 -12.38 3.82 8.01
CA SER A 477 -11.37 2.77 7.84
C SER A 477 -9.99 3.32 8.14
N ASP A 478 -9.06 2.44 8.46
CA ASP A 478 -7.64 2.74 8.57
C ASP A 478 -6.82 1.94 7.55
N ALA A 479 -5.50 2.10 7.56
CA ALA A 479 -4.60 1.38 6.68
C ALA A 479 -4.74 -0.15 6.75
N LEU A 480 -4.98 -0.72 7.94
CA LEU A 480 -5.09 -2.16 8.15
C LEU A 480 -6.43 -2.70 7.62
N TYR A 481 -7.52 -2.06 7.99
CA TYR A 481 -8.85 -2.46 7.50
C TYR A 481 -9.02 -2.22 6.01
N SER A 482 -8.42 -1.17 5.47
CA SER A 482 -8.40 -0.91 4.03
C SER A 482 -7.64 -2.00 3.27
N LEU A 483 -6.46 -2.41 3.76
CA LEU A 483 -5.71 -3.52 3.19
C LEU A 483 -6.51 -4.84 3.26
N SER A 484 -7.19 -5.10 4.39
CA SER A 484 -8.07 -6.25 4.55
C SER A 484 -9.21 -6.25 3.53
N ARG A 485 -9.90 -5.11 3.39
CA ARG A 485 -10.99 -4.93 2.42
C ARG A 485 -10.51 -5.15 0.99
N THR A 486 -9.41 -4.53 0.59
CA THR A 486 -8.83 -4.69 -0.75
C THR A 486 -8.47 -6.14 -1.04
N ALA A 487 -7.88 -6.86 -0.09
CA ALA A 487 -7.55 -8.27 -0.24
C ALA A 487 -8.82 -9.14 -0.41
N LEU A 488 -9.93 -8.85 0.30
CA LEU A 488 -11.22 -9.50 0.09
C LEU A 488 -11.78 -9.24 -1.30
N GLU A 489 -11.79 -7.99 -1.76
CA GLU A 489 -12.26 -7.60 -3.09
C GLU A 489 -11.47 -8.31 -4.20
N GLU A 490 -10.15 -8.41 -4.04
CA GLU A 490 -9.30 -9.16 -4.97
C GLU A 490 -9.56 -10.66 -4.91
N ALA A 491 -9.77 -11.23 -3.72
CA ALA A 491 -10.13 -12.63 -3.55
C ALA A 491 -11.43 -12.95 -4.28
N PHE A 492 -12.47 -12.16 -4.09
CA PHE A 492 -13.78 -12.37 -4.69
C PHE A 492 -13.73 -12.25 -6.22
N ARG A 493 -13.00 -11.27 -6.74
CA ARG A 493 -12.78 -11.10 -8.17
C ARG A 493 -12.02 -12.29 -8.80
N ALA A 494 -11.00 -12.81 -8.10
CA ALA A 494 -10.13 -13.85 -8.61
C ALA A 494 -10.71 -15.27 -8.45
N LEU A 495 -11.33 -15.56 -7.28
CA LEU A 495 -11.81 -16.90 -6.93
C LEU A 495 -13.25 -17.18 -7.39
N LYS A 496 -14.02 -16.12 -7.63
CA LYS A 496 -15.40 -16.15 -8.18
C LYS A 496 -16.30 -17.19 -7.49
N PRO A 497 -16.53 -17.11 -6.17
CA PRO A 497 -17.58 -17.91 -5.53
C PRO A 497 -18.94 -17.58 -6.15
N PHE A 498 -19.94 -18.49 -6.00
CA PHE A 498 -21.24 -18.26 -6.65
C PHE A 498 -21.95 -17.03 -6.11
N ASN A 499 -22.13 -16.95 -4.79
CA ASN A 499 -22.67 -15.76 -4.12
C ASN A 499 -21.81 -15.38 -2.93
N ILE A 500 -21.72 -14.09 -2.68
CA ILE A 500 -21.05 -13.54 -1.51
C ILE A 500 -22.03 -12.58 -0.86
N LEU A 501 -22.56 -12.98 0.30
CA LEU A 501 -23.52 -12.19 1.06
C LEU A 501 -22.79 -11.51 2.23
N ASN A 502 -22.85 -10.20 2.27
CA ASN A 502 -22.25 -9.39 3.34
C ASN A 502 -23.36 -8.90 4.26
N LEU A 503 -23.44 -9.45 5.48
CA LEU A 503 -24.46 -9.14 6.46
C LEU A 503 -24.04 -8.02 7.43
N ASN A 504 -22.82 -7.50 7.29
CA ASN A 504 -22.23 -6.56 8.23
C ASN A 504 -22.67 -5.11 7.96
N ASP A 505 -22.85 -4.33 9.01
CA ASP A 505 -23.01 -2.87 8.94
C ASP A 505 -21.64 -2.18 9.10
N GLY A 506 -20.72 -2.55 8.22
CA GLY A 506 -19.35 -2.06 8.13
C GLY A 506 -19.06 -1.43 6.78
N ALA A 507 -17.77 -1.36 6.42
CA ALA A 507 -17.34 -0.85 5.13
C ALA A 507 -17.86 -1.70 3.97
N LYS A 508 -18.26 -1.04 2.87
CA LYS A 508 -18.67 -1.71 1.64
C LYS A 508 -17.49 -2.47 1.04
N ILE A 509 -17.71 -3.75 0.73
CA ILE A 509 -16.73 -4.63 0.09
C ILE A 509 -17.20 -4.90 -1.35
N THR A 510 -16.43 -4.45 -2.32
CA THR A 510 -16.76 -4.64 -3.74
C THR A 510 -16.75 -6.13 -4.11
N GLY A 511 -17.78 -6.58 -4.80
CA GLY A 511 -17.94 -7.99 -5.14
C GLY A 511 -18.71 -8.82 -4.11
N ALA A 512 -19.04 -8.23 -2.94
CA ALA A 512 -19.96 -8.82 -1.96
C ALA A 512 -21.29 -8.04 -1.97
N GLN A 513 -22.39 -8.76 -1.99
CA GLN A 513 -23.73 -8.19 -1.93
C GLN A 513 -24.09 -7.86 -0.48
N ALA A 514 -24.31 -6.59 -0.15
CA ALA A 514 -24.85 -6.21 1.14
C ALA A 514 -26.32 -6.63 1.23
N VAL A 515 -26.67 -7.43 2.24
CA VAL A 515 -28.02 -7.97 2.46
C VAL A 515 -28.35 -7.93 3.94
N HIS A 516 -29.52 -7.43 4.31
CA HIS A 516 -30.01 -7.58 5.67
C HIS A 516 -30.32 -9.05 5.94
N TYR A 517 -29.89 -9.58 7.08
CA TYR A 517 -30.04 -11.01 7.43
C TYR A 517 -31.50 -11.47 7.48
N GLN A 518 -32.46 -10.53 7.56
CA GLN A 518 -33.91 -10.78 7.54
C GLN A 518 -34.47 -10.98 6.13
N ASP A 519 -33.73 -10.57 5.09
CA ASP A 519 -34.21 -10.49 3.72
C ASP A 519 -33.82 -11.70 2.87
N PHE A 520 -33.19 -12.73 3.47
CA PHE A 520 -32.87 -13.94 2.74
C PHE A 520 -33.05 -15.22 3.57
N GLU A 521 -33.33 -16.32 2.90
CA GLU A 521 -33.49 -17.64 3.51
C GLU A 521 -32.43 -18.63 3.01
N LEU A 522 -31.87 -19.36 3.96
CA LEU A 522 -30.96 -20.48 3.67
C LEU A 522 -31.70 -21.75 3.39
N LYS A 523 -31.32 -22.46 2.33
CA LYS A 523 -31.86 -23.80 2.02
C LYS A 523 -31.34 -24.82 3.02
N PRO A 524 -32.13 -25.83 3.38
CA PRO A 524 -31.66 -26.97 4.17
C PRO A 524 -30.54 -27.72 3.46
N ILE A 525 -29.57 -28.21 4.23
CA ILE A 525 -28.45 -29.05 3.77
C ILE A 525 -28.30 -30.27 4.68
N ASP A 526 -27.64 -31.32 4.19
CA ASP A 526 -27.07 -32.34 5.05
C ASP A 526 -25.71 -31.89 5.57
N LYS A 527 -25.74 -31.07 6.63
CA LYS A 527 -24.54 -30.45 7.20
C LYS A 527 -23.49 -31.47 7.62
N ALA A 528 -23.91 -32.61 8.21
CA ALA A 528 -22.99 -33.65 8.67
C ALA A 528 -22.22 -34.28 7.49
N GLN A 529 -22.92 -34.56 6.39
CA GLN A 529 -22.28 -35.09 5.19
C GLN A 529 -21.35 -34.04 4.54
N GLU A 530 -21.75 -32.77 4.50
CA GLU A 530 -20.93 -31.73 3.88
C GLU A 530 -19.68 -31.41 4.71
N ILE A 531 -19.73 -31.48 6.05
CA ILE A 531 -18.53 -31.40 6.90
C ILE A 531 -17.59 -32.60 6.63
N LYS A 532 -18.14 -33.81 6.48
CA LYS A 532 -17.35 -34.99 6.13
C LYS A 532 -16.70 -34.84 4.75
N ASN A 533 -17.44 -34.34 3.77
CA ASN A 533 -16.92 -34.00 2.44
C ASN A 533 -15.77 -33.01 2.53
N LEU A 534 -15.95 -31.93 3.29
CA LEU A 534 -14.93 -30.91 3.49
C LEU A 534 -13.66 -31.46 4.14
N LYS A 535 -13.79 -32.22 5.25
CA LYS A 535 -12.65 -32.87 5.91
C LYS A 535 -11.90 -33.81 4.97
N SER A 536 -12.61 -34.51 4.07
CA SER A 536 -12.01 -35.43 3.11
C SER A 536 -11.09 -34.78 2.05
N LEU A 537 -11.14 -33.46 1.92
CA LEU A 537 -10.25 -32.68 1.02
C LEU A 537 -8.83 -32.55 1.59
N PHE A 538 -8.68 -32.72 2.90
CA PHE A 538 -7.38 -32.68 3.55
C PHE A 538 -6.74 -34.05 3.52
N LYS A 539 -5.52 -34.12 3.04
CA LYS A 539 -4.78 -35.39 2.87
C LYS A 539 -3.48 -35.33 3.66
N ASP A 540 -3.01 -36.48 4.08
CA ASP A 540 -1.69 -36.60 4.66
C ASP A 540 -0.66 -36.13 3.63
N PRO A 541 0.23 -35.19 3.96
CA PRO A 541 1.28 -34.78 3.07
C PRO A 541 2.22 -35.98 2.84
N LEU A 542 2.62 -36.18 1.57
CA LEU A 542 3.55 -37.24 1.24
C LEU A 542 4.87 -37.02 2.01
N GLN A 543 5.23 -37.97 2.85
CA GLN A 543 6.56 -38.00 3.47
C GLN A 543 7.60 -38.26 2.38
N GLY A 544 8.46 -37.30 2.16
CA GLY A 544 9.60 -37.42 1.25
C GLY A 544 10.76 -36.57 1.76
N ASP A 545 11.98 -36.91 1.38
CA ASP A 545 13.22 -36.22 1.72
C ASP A 545 13.26 -34.78 1.19
N PHE A 546 12.42 -33.92 1.79
CA PHE A 546 12.22 -32.54 1.34
C PHE A 546 13.42 -31.62 1.58
N TYR A 547 14.39 -32.02 2.38
CA TYR A 547 15.33 -31.06 2.97
C TYR A 547 16.72 -30.99 2.35
N THR A 548 17.23 -32.03 1.73
CA THR A 548 18.67 -32.06 1.40
C THR A 548 19.03 -31.43 0.05
N LYS A 549 18.35 -31.77 -1.03
CA LYS A 549 18.72 -31.22 -2.37
C LYS A 549 18.15 -29.82 -2.60
N GLU A 550 16.93 -29.55 -2.15
CA GLU A 550 16.31 -28.22 -2.32
C GLU A 550 16.93 -27.17 -1.40
N THR A 551 17.35 -27.54 -0.19
CA THR A 551 18.02 -26.62 0.74
C THR A 551 19.32 -26.06 0.16
N GLN A 552 20.13 -26.88 -0.51
CA GLN A 552 21.35 -26.42 -1.17
C GLN A 552 21.05 -25.46 -2.32
N LYS A 553 19.97 -25.70 -3.07
CA LYS A 553 19.53 -24.80 -4.14
C LYS A 553 19.13 -23.43 -3.59
N TYR A 554 18.36 -23.38 -2.49
CA TYR A 554 17.99 -22.12 -1.85
C TYR A 554 19.20 -21.30 -1.44
N PHE A 555 20.22 -21.90 -0.82
CA PHE A 555 21.42 -21.16 -0.43
C PHE A 555 22.20 -20.63 -1.64
N PHE A 556 22.27 -21.37 -2.73
CA PHE A 556 22.89 -20.87 -3.95
C PHE A 556 22.14 -19.66 -4.52
N GLU A 557 20.81 -19.71 -4.57
CA GLU A 557 19.96 -18.62 -5.05
C GLU A 557 20.01 -17.40 -4.11
N ILE A 558 20.05 -17.60 -2.79
CA ILE A 558 20.21 -16.53 -1.79
C ILE A 558 21.56 -15.82 -1.96
N LEU A 559 22.64 -16.57 -2.17
CA LEU A 559 23.95 -15.97 -2.42
C LEU A 559 23.99 -15.18 -3.73
N ALA A 560 23.34 -15.67 -4.78
CA ALA A 560 23.21 -14.93 -6.03
C ALA A 560 22.41 -13.62 -5.84
N PHE A 561 21.31 -13.65 -5.09
CA PHE A 561 20.51 -12.47 -4.74
C PHE A 561 21.32 -11.47 -3.90
N LYS A 562 21.99 -11.95 -2.83
CA LYS A 562 22.91 -11.13 -2.01
C LYS A 562 23.91 -10.38 -2.90
N ASN A 563 24.59 -11.11 -3.81
CA ASN A 563 25.62 -10.53 -4.66
C ASN A 563 25.05 -9.49 -5.63
N LYS A 564 23.88 -9.71 -6.21
CA LYS A 564 23.21 -8.71 -7.09
C LYS A 564 22.97 -7.38 -6.36
N ILE A 565 22.49 -7.42 -5.12
CA ILE A 565 22.27 -6.21 -4.32
C ILE A 565 23.60 -5.59 -3.92
N GLN A 566 24.58 -6.40 -3.47
CA GLN A 566 25.91 -5.93 -3.10
C GLN A 566 26.62 -5.22 -4.27
N ASP A 567 26.49 -5.72 -5.48
CA ASP A 567 27.03 -5.09 -6.68
C ASP A 567 26.38 -3.72 -6.96
N SER A 568 25.13 -3.55 -6.60
CA SER A 568 24.44 -2.26 -6.74
C SER A 568 25.00 -1.19 -5.83
N PHE A 569 25.62 -1.53 -4.70
CA PHE A 569 26.32 -0.58 -3.83
C PHE A 569 27.65 -0.05 -4.37
N LYS A 570 28.19 -0.67 -5.43
CA LYS A 570 29.46 -0.23 -6.06
C LYS A 570 29.32 1.10 -6.85
N VAL A 571 28.10 1.55 -7.10
CA VAL A 571 27.88 2.83 -7.78
C VAL A 571 28.27 4.00 -6.88
N LYS A 572 28.84 5.04 -7.51
CA LYS A 572 29.19 6.29 -6.81
C LYS A 572 27.93 7.10 -6.54
N VAL A 573 27.76 7.55 -5.29
CA VAL A 573 26.61 8.36 -4.85
C VAL A 573 27.10 9.68 -4.30
N GLU A 574 26.96 10.77 -5.06
CA GLU A 574 27.46 12.10 -4.71
C GLU A 574 26.34 13.09 -4.34
N SER A 575 25.08 12.71 -4.57
CA SER A 575 23.92 13.59 -4.37
C SER A 575 22.70 12.80 -3.95
N LYS A 576 21.69 13.49 -3.42
CA LYS A 576 20.37 12.89 -3.16
C LYS A 576 19.77 12.29 -4.42
N LYS A 577 19.96 12.93 -5.57
CA LYS A 577 19.54 12.41 -6.88
C LYS A 577 20.12 11.03 -7.14
N SER A 578 21.44 10.90 -7.14
CA SER A 578 22.11 9.62 -7.41
C SER A 578 21.79 8.56 -6.35
N LEU A 579 21.54 8.97 -5.09
CA LEU A 579 21.12 8.08 -4.03
C LEU A 579 19.74 7.47 -4.33
N PHE A 580 18.73 8.28 -4.62
CA PHE A 580 17.36 7.79 -4.86
C PHE A 580 17.28 6.92 -6.11
N ILE A 581 18.05 7.24 -7.16
CA ILE A 581 18.18 6.37 -8.35
C ILE A 581 18.77 5.00 -7.97
N ALA A 582 19.80 4.98 -7.12
CA ALA A 582 20.39 3.74 -6.66
C ALA A 582 19.44 2.93 -5.77
N LEU A 583 18.66 3.59 -4.90
CA LEU A 583 17.64 2.95 -4.08
C LEU A 583 16.53 2.31 -4.92
N ASP A 584 16.01 3.04 -5.92
CA ASP A 584 14.97 2.51 -6.83
C ASP A 584 15.49 1.28 -7.61
N LYS A 585 16.75 1.30 -8.04
CA LYS A 585 17.39 0.15 -8.71
C LYS A 585 17.50 -1.07 -7.79
N ILE A 586 17.87 -0.88 -6.53
CA ILE A 586 17.92 -2.00 -5.56
C ILE A 586 16.49 -2.50 -5.30
N PHE A 587 15.52 -1.60 -5.14
CA PHE A 587 14.13 -2.00 -4.95
C PHE A 587 13.57 -2.78 -6.15
N GLU A 588 13.95 -2.41 -7.37
CA GLU A 588 13.60 -3.18 -8.58
C GLU A 588 14.16 -4.62 -8.54
N ILE A 589 15.40 -4.80 -8.07
CA ILE A 589 16.02 -6.13 -7.90
C ILE A 589 15.22 -6.95 -6.88
N ILE A 590 14.87 -6.36 -5.72
CA ILE A 590 14.07 -7.02 -4.68
C ILE A 590 12.69 -7.43 -5.23
N SER A 591 12.03 -6.55 -5.97
CA SER A 591 10.71 -6.79 -6.55
C SER A 591 10.74 -7.90 -7.60
N LYS A 592 11.74 -7.91 -8.48
CA LYS A 592 11.95 -8.96 -9.49
C LYS A 592 12.23 -10.31 -8.83
N GLU A 593 13.06 -10.33 -7.79
CA GLU A 593 13.34 -11.56 -7.06
C GLU A 593 12.08 -12.10 -6.38
N GLY A 594 11.26 -11.25 -5.80
CA GLY A 594 9.98 -11.64 -5.21
C GLY A 594 9.01 -12.29 -6.21
N GLN A 595 9.08 -11.90 -7.48
CA GLN A 595 8.29 -12.52 -8.56
C GLN A 595 8.89 -13.86 -9.02
N ASN A 596 10.22 -13.93 -9.16
CA ASN A 596 10.92 -15.10 -9.70
C ASN A 596 11.14 -16.19 -8.64
N ASN A 597 11.45 -15.79 -7.42
CA ASN A 597 11.65 -16.67 -6.27
C ASN A 597 10.94 -16.11 -5.03
N PRO A 598 9.63 -16.43 -4.87
CA PRO A 598 8.85 -15.94 -3.75
C PRO A 598 9.41 -16.31 -2.36
N PHE A 599 10.16 -17.40 -2.23
CA PHE A 599 10.80 -17.73 -0.95
C PHE A 599 11.79 -16.63 -0.53
N ILE A 600 12.72 -16.29 -1.42
CA ILE A 600 13.76 -15.28 -1.14
C ILE A 600 13.16 -13.88 -1.05
N GLY A 601 12.31 -13.54 -2.02
CA GLY A 601 11.70 -12.21 -2.09
C GLY A 601 10.85 -11.86 -0.87
N ILE A 602 10.09 -12.81 -0.32
CA ILE A 602 9.29 -12.59 0.89
C ILE A 602 10.19 -12.60 2.12
N LEU A 603 11.15 -13.54 2.21
CA LEU A 603 12.01 -13.68 3.39
C LEU A 603 12.84 -12.43 3.68
N PHE A 604 13.43 -11.82 2.65
CA PHE A 604 14.32 -10.68 2.81
C PHE A 604 13.70 -9.34 2.40
N GLY A 605 12.71 -9.37 1.49
CA GLY A 605 12.22 -8.17 0.81
C GLY A 605 11.62 -7.12 1.72
N GLY A 606 10.94 -7.52 2.78
CA GLY A 606 10.36 -6.59 3.76
C GLY A 606 11.44 -5.85 4.55
N THR A 607 12.38 -6.57 5.15
CA THR A 607 13.52 -5.98 5.87
C THR A 607 14.34 -5.06 4.96
N LEU A 608 14.64 -5.50 3.73
CA LEU A 608 15.37 -4.67 2.79
C LEU A 608 14.58 -3.43 2.37
N SER A 609 13.26 -3.50 2.26
CA SER A 609 12.42 -2.32 2.01
C SER A 609 12.50 -1.32 3.17
N HIS A 610 12.44 -1.77 4.42
CA HIS A 610 12.66 -0.92 5.61
C HIS A 610 14.05 -0.30 5.61
N PHE A 611 15.06 -1.06 5.23
CA PHE A 611 16.44 -0.57 5.12
C PHE A 611 16.58 0.54 4.06
N LEU A 612 16.05 0.32 2.86
CA LEU A 612 16.08 1.34 1.80
C LEU A 612 15.31 2.60 2.20
N TYR A 613 14.18 2.44 2.90
CA TYR A 613 13.41 3.56 3.43
C TYR A 613 14.21 4.33 4.49
N ALA A 614 14.91 3.65 5.40
CA ALA A 614 15.78 4.30 6.40
C ALA A 614 16.91 5.09 5.73
N ILE A 615 17.55 4.56 4.67
CA ILE A 615 18.58 5.27 3.90
C ILE A 615 17.98 6.53 3.23
N ALA A 616 16.82 6.40 2.58
CA ALA A 616 16.15 7.52 1.95
C ALA A 616 15.80 8.60 2.98
N LEU A 617 15.22 8.22 4.11
CA LEU A 617 14.88 9.13 5.21
C LEU A 617 16.14 9.83 5.76
N ALA A 618 17.18 9.08 6.11
CA ALA A 618 18.45 9.61 6.60
C ALA A 618 19.07 10.63 5.64
N SER A 619 19.02 10.37 4.34
CA SER A 619 19.56 11.28 3.32
C SER A 619 18.90 12.65 3.30
N LEU A 620 17.62 12.74 3.69
CA LEU A 620 16.87 13.99 3.74
C LEU A 620 17.24 14.83 4.97
N HIS A 621 17.77 14.20 6.01
CA HIS A 621 18.17 14.84 7.26
C HIS A 621 19.66 15.16 7.33
N LEU A 622 20.48 14.56 6.46
CA LEU A 622 21.90 14.77 6.40
C LEU A 622 22.31 15.94 5.47
N PRO A 623 23.43 16.63 5.76
CA PRO A 623 24.05 17.57 4.82
C PRO A 623 24.42 16.88 3.49
N HIS A 624 24.43 17.67 2.40
CA HIS A 624 24.68 17.17 1.04
C HIS A 624 25.99 16.40 0.86
N ASN A 625 27.05 16.83 1.54
CA ASN A 625 28.38 16.23 1.45
C ASN A 625 28.47 14.84 2.10
N ASN A 626 27.44 14.39 2.82
CA ASN A 626 27.42 13.10 3.50
C ASN A 626 26.84 11.95 2.67
N MET A 627 26.39 12.18 1.45
CA MET A 627 25.69 11.15 0.65
C MET A 627 26.58 9.93 0.37
N GLN A 628 27.85 10.15 0.00
CA GLN A 628 28.79 9.06 -0.25
C GLN A 628 29.11 8.27 1.04
N ASN A 629 29.27 8.96 2.17
CA ASN A 629 29.53 8.32 3.46
C ASN A 629 28.31 7.49 3.93
N LEU A 630 27.10 8.03 3.78
CA LEU A 630 25.86 7.30 4.03
C LEU A 630 25.77 6.03 3.17
N TRP A 631 26.11 6.13 1.90
CA TRP A 631 26.09 5.00 0.97
C TRP A 631 27.09 3.92 1.31
N GLN A 632 28.32 4.29 1.70
CA GLN A 632 29.33 3.35 2.18
C GLN A 632 28.93 2.68 3.49
N LYS A 633 28.33 3.43 4.43
CA LYS A 633 27.79 2.86 5.67
C LYS A 633 26.66 1.88 5.38
N ALA A 634 25.77 2.24 4.45
CA ALA A 634 24.69 1.35 4.00
C ALA A 634 25.23 0.04 3.41
N GLN A 635 26.26 0.12 2.58
CA GLN A 635 26.92 -1.09 2.04
C GLN A 635 27.48 -1.98 3.15
N ALA A 636 28.18 -1.40 4.13
CA ALA A 636 28.76 -2.17 5.24
C ALA A 636 27.67 -2.86 6.07
N LEU A 637 26.62 -2.11 6.44
CA LEU A 637 25.48 -2.66 7.19
C LEU A 637 24.71 -3.73 6.40
N TYR A 638 24.56 -3.54 5.09
CA TYR A 638 23.95 -4.56 4.23
C TYR A 638 24.70 -5.89 4.30
N ILE A 639 26.03 -5.86 4.17
CA ILE A 639 26.87 -7.07 4.22
C ILE A 639 26.73 -7.73 5.60
N GLU A 640 26.88 -6.99 6.68
CA GLU A 640 26.77 -7.49 8.04
C GLU A 640 25.39 -8.12 8.31
N GLY A 641 24.32 -7.37 8.06
CA GLY A 641 22.95 -7.81 8.35
C GLY A 641 22.51 -9.01 7.51
N ILE A 642 22.81 -9.01 6.19
CA ILE A 642 22.42 -10.12 5.32
C ILE A 642 23.19 -11.42 5.66
N GLU A 643 24.46 -11.32 6.05
CA GLU A 643 25.24 -12.47 6.48
C GLU A 643 24.74 -13.07 7.79
N ALA A 644 24.37 -12.22 8.75
CA ALA A 644 23.74 -12.67 10.00
C ALA A 644 22.40 -13.39 9.73
N MET A 645 21.55 -12.84 8.86
CA MET A 645 20.30 -13.47 8.45
C MET A 645 20.50 -14.82 7.75
N ILE A 646 21.44 -14.91 6.82
CA ILE A 646 21.75 -16.16 6.09
C ILE A 646 22.29 -17.21 7.06
N THR A 647 23.13 -16.81 8.02
CA THR A 647 23.68 -17.72 9.03
C THR A 647 22.57 -18.31 9.89
N TYR A 648 21.67 -17.46 10.40
CA TYR A 648 20.53 -17.92 11.20
C TYR A 648 19.59 -18.83 10.41
N LEU A 649 19.26 -18.48 9.16
CA LEU A 649 18.45 -19.34 8.30
C LEU A 649 19.11 -20.72 8.12
N ARG A 650 20.44 -20.75 7.89
CA ARG A 650 21.19 -21.99 7.75
C ARG A 650 21.12 -22.86 9.00
N GLU A 651 21.32 -22.28 10.16
CA GLU A 651 21.21 -22.99 11.45
C GLU A 651 19.82 -23.60 11.64
N VAL A 652 18.75 -22.85 11.34
CA VAL A 652 17.38 -23.33 11.45
C VAL A 652 17.10 -24.48 10.48
N LEU A 653 17.53 -24.36 9.22
CA LEU A 653 17.27 -25.40 8.21
C LEU A 653 18.11 -26.66 8.46
N LEU A 654 19.35 -26.54 8.92
CA LEU A 654 20.23 -27.69 9.20
C LEU A 654 19.84 -28.41 10.49
N SER A 655 19.43 -27.69 11.55
CA SER A 655 19.00 -28.31 12.82
C SER A 655 17.81 -29.26 12.67
N LYS A 656 17.09 -29.22 11.57
CA LYS A 656 15.94 -30.08 11.26
C LYS A 656 16.24 -31.23 10.32
N VAL A 657 17.45 -31.28 9.78
CA VAL A 657 17.93 -32.40 8.94
C VAL A 657 18.45 -33.57 9.84
N GLU A 658 18.80 -33.27 11.10
CA GLU A 658 19.35 -34.24 12.05
C GLU A 658 18.27 -34.95 12.91
N HIS A 659 17.01 -34.66 12.71
CA HIS A 659 15.85 -35.26 13.39
C HIS A 659 14.82 -35.81 12.40
#